data_60f404988d51cd4e1e2e60638a15ac65
#
_entry.id   60f404988d51cd4e1e2e60638a15ac65
#
_cell.length_a   1.000
_cell.length_b   1.000
_cell.length_c   1.000
_cell.angle_alpha   90.00
_cell.angle_beta   90.00
_cell.angle_gamma   90.00
#
_symmetry.space_group_name_H-M   'P 1'
#
loop_
_entity.id
_entity.type
_entity.pdbx_description
1 polymer ?
#
loop_
_entity_poly.entity_id
_entity_poly.type
_entity_poly.pdbx_seq_one_letter_code
_entity_poly.pdbx_strand_id
1 'polypeptide(L)'
;MIDITLRMDYADVFDFDKFHEVFRQQLTVAKGDECITLASFIEDHHEVWHDYSLSKIAKIAEVLATEVADLYGLFPDPDDRIILPKFVKQQVKKETEPGIRELAKEYLEGKRKPQKLHTILDYINSLRKASTTRRSLQSSLIQDKVNFVHFNDEDTWGLRSKPYKDHSAWDEDEVIGYGHSDESVWCAHEEAIIRTDIASQNFELRYSSKREHKPTEFFTKALINSSHLDLGLGYFSSACFNVLACGFAHFVKNGGNMRMYINPSVTEDDYKLLKNCDYEGFEQYMIQSYDRLLKIFSRRDELFFRCLSYLISLHRIEVKIVMLKEDGIAHEKFGIFADTEGNEVAFNGSMNLTASGLTKNIEAIDTICSWRSDDDRERIKGYHDDFESIWENRNPDIMVFPAEEFCNRILVTYPTSDIDDLVKLENVVMKELEQENYLATVDEPHFPSKFKDGPRPYQIDAYQAWKDRGKRGVFAMATGTGKTITSLNCALEESRDDDFYRLLILVPSLALVEQWGDEVRNFNFRNVIKVSSENAQWKVELAKMIMKMGLGRNVNYVIISTYQSFVMKDFQVMLPKLSKGTILIADEAHNIGSASVRNAFHALTIERRIALSATPNRIYDEEGTREIESFFNDTHPYTYSFSMSRAIKEERLMPYYYFPYLARLEDDEMVEYARITRQLVQMYNSNKGGFTDPERARKLLLLRKNLLHKARNKMAVFRQILQTIGEDKLKYCFVYSAAGKRTRLDEVDDERLDEYILKEMQAVLKQTFPNVTCNSYTGEDSKEMRRQKLAAFAEGRLNVLFAKNCLDEGVDVPRAEYGIFTSSTGNPRQFIQRRGRLLRRHEDKTFAYIYDMVVVPNFHSPHYDRRFWTMEKNLVENEMRRVANFGYLASNYYTGALSMLDEVVRFYEINLDEMVLNEENQNS
;
A
#
# COMPACT_ATOMS: atom_id res chain seq x y z
N MET A 1 23.05 9.43 -9.32
CA MET A 1 24.05 8.85 -10.25
C MET A 1 23.31 8.64 -11.57
N ILE A 2 23.48 9.59 -12.47
CA ILE A 2 22.87 9.55 -13.80
C ILE A 2 23.51 8.41 -14.57
N ASP A 3 22.67 7.79 -15.34
CA ASP A 3 23.04 6.70 -16.20
C ASP A 3 24.19 7.15 -17.12
N ILE A 4 25.39 6.72 -16.82
CA ILE A 4 26.60 7.02 -17.58
C ILE A 4 26.41 6.66 -19.06
N THR A 5 25.56 5.69 -19.35
CA THR A 5 25.21 5.25 -20.69
C THR A 5 24.49 6.35 -21.49
N LEU A 6 23.59 7.10 -20.86
CA LEU A 6 22.84 8.20 -21.51
C LEU A 6 23.72 9.42 -21.81
N ARG A 7 24.70 9.73 -20.95
CA ARG A 7 25.71 10.76 -21.25
C ARG A 7 26.58 10.37 -22.44
N MET A 8 26.94 9.09 -22.54
CA MET A 8 27.75 8.59 -23.68
C MET A 8 26.96 8.67 -25.01
N ASP A 9 25.64 8.47 -24.99
CA ASP A 9 24.80 8.49 -26.21
C ASP A 9 24.66 9.90 -26.84
N TYR A 10 24.87 10.96 -26.06
CA TYR A 10 24.73 12.35 -26.52
C TYR A 10 25.98 13.20 -26.37
N ALA A 11 27.12 12.63 -25.92
CA ALA A 11 28.37 13.34 -25.71
C ALA A 11 28.94 13.97 -27.02
N ASP A 12 28.66 13.35 -28.17
CA ASP A 12 29.11 13.83 -29.48
C ASP A 12 28.30 15.08 -29.97
N VAL A 13 27.16 15.35 -29.40
CA VAL A 13 26.24 16.43 -29.85
C VAL A 13 25.98 17.48 -28.79
N PHE A 14 26.25 17.20 -27.50
CA PHE A 14 25.95 18.07 -26.38
C PHE A 14 27.05 18.05 -25.31
N ASP A 15 27.51 19.26 -24.92
CA ASP A 15 28.52 19.43 -23.86
C ASP A 15 27.86 19.60 -22.49
N PHE A 16 27.73 18.51 -21.75
CA PHE A 16 27.08 18.46 -20.44
C PHE A 16 27.82 19.30 -19.37
N ASP A 17 29.14 19.38 -19.42
CA ASP A 17 29.91 20.10 -18.44
C ASP A 17 29.76 21.61 -18.64
N LYS A 18 29.78 22.06 -19.89
CA LYS A 18 29.55 23.45 -20.24
C LYS A 18 28.12 23.87 -19.99
N PHE A 19 27.14 22.97 -20.19
CA PHE A 19 25.75 23.21 -19.79
C PHE A 19 25.65 23.56 -18.31
N HIS A 20 26.25 22.77 -17.44
CA HIS A 20 26.22 23.03 -15.99
C HIS A 20 26.90 24.36 -15.60
N GLU A 21 27.93 24.73 -16.29
CA GLU A 21 28.60 26.02 -16.08
C GLU A 21 27.66 27.20 -16.44
N VAL A 22 27.11 27.19 -17.64
CA VAL A 22 26.21 28.24 -18.14
C VAL A 22 24.92 28.28 -17.32
N PHE A 23 24.34 27.12 -17.01
CA PHE A 23 23.14 27.01 -16.20
C PHE A 23 23.33 27.56 -14.77
N ARG A 24 24.46 27.30 -14.15
CA ARG A 24 24.82 27.86 -12.84
C ARG A 24 24.98 29.37 -12.87
N GLN A 25 25.58 29.90 -13.92
CA GLN A 25 25.74 31.35 -14.11
C GLN A 25 24.34 32.00 -14.26
N GLN A 26 23.46 31.39 -15.02
CA GLN A 26 22.09 31.91 -15.22
C GLN A 26 21.29 31.88 -13.92
N LEU A 27 21.41 30.83 -13.10
CA LEU A 27 20.75 30.75 -11.81
C LEU A 27 21.21 31.84 -10.83
N THR A 28 22.44 32.30 -10.93
CA THR A 28 22.95 33.39 -10.08
C THR A 28 22.48 34.77 -10.53
N VAL A 29 22.10 34.92 -11.80
CA VAL A 29 21.66 36.18 -12.43
C VAL A 29 20.13 36.28 -12.50
N ALA A 30 19.38 35.15 -12.46
CA ALA A 30 17.94 35.12 -12.55
C ALA A 30 17.28 35.98 -11.47
N LYS A 31 16.62 37.05 -11.89
CA LYS A 31 15.85 37.96 -11.02
C LYS A 31 14.36 37.67 -11.23
N GLY A 32 13.70 37.21 -10.18
CA GLY A 32 12.23 37.21 -10.13
C GLY A 32 11.54 36.12 -10.94
N ASP A 33 10.41 36.44 -11.53
CA ASP A 33 9.42 35.54 -12.11
C ASP A 33 9.73 35.03 -13.54
N GLU A 34 10.97 35.04 -13.98
CA GLU A 34 11.35 34.48 -15.28
C GLU A 34 11.34 32.95 -15.21
N CYS A 35 10.26 32.38 -15.70
CA CYS A 35 10.09 30.95 -15.88
C CYS A 35 10.56 30.58 -17.28
N ILE A 36 11.68 29.83 -17.38
CA ILE A 36 12.15 29.25 -18.63
C ILE A 36 12.00 27.74 -18.57
N THR A 37 11.55 27.13 -19.66
CA THR A 37 11.60 25.66 -19.77
C THR A 37 13.08 25.25 -19.96
N LEU A 38 13.43 24.07 -19.45
CA LEU A 38 14.78 23.54 -19.65
C LEU A 38 15.11 23.34 -21.14
N ALA A 39 14.10 22.96 -21.93
CA ALA A 39 14.25 22.84 -23.38
C ALA A 39 14.54 24.20 -24.04
N SER A 40 13.82 25.26 -23.65
CA SER A 40 14.06 26.63 -24.15
C SER A 40 15.41 27.16 -23.72
N PHE A 41 15.82 26.91 -22.46
CA PHE A 41 17.17 27.28 -22.02
C PHE A 41 18.27 26.62 -22.84
N ILE A 42 18.14 25.31 -23.12
CA ILE A 42 19.09 24.57 -23.94
C ILE A 42 19.09 25.11 -25.39
N GLU A 43 17.91 25.47 -25.92
CA GLU A 43 17.77 26.02 -27.28
C GLU A 43 18.41 27.40 -27.42
N ASP A 44 18.33 28.23 -26.39
CA ASP A 44 18.90 29.59 -26.38
C ASP A 44 20.42 29.64 -26.23
N HIS A 45 21.04 28.55 -25.71
CA HIS A 45 22.47 28.47 -25.41
C HIS A 45 23.22 27.55 -26.38
N HIS A 46 23.45 28.04 -27.59
CA HIS A 46 24.14 27.29 -28.65
C HIS A 46 25.56 26.83 -28.30
N GLU A 47 26.21 27.44 -27.32
CA GLU A 47 27.55 27.12 -26.87
C GLU A 47 27.66 25.73 -26.21
N VAL A 48 26.54 25.12 -25.82
CA VAL A 48 26.51 23.77 -25.23
C VAL A 48 26.32 22.66 -26.27
N TRP A 49 26.16 23.04 -27.55
CA TRP A 49 25.94 22.11 -28.66
C TRP A 49 27.16 21.90 -29.54
N HIS A 50 27.47 20.66 -29.89
CA HIS A 50 28.41 20.29 -30.93
C HIS A 50 27.70 20.11 -32.28
N ASP A 51 26.45 19.59 -32.26
CA ASP A 51 25.59 19.43 -33.44
C ASP A 51 24.16 19.77 -33.06
N TYR A 52 23.67 20.89 -33.53
CA TYR A 52 22.34 21.41 -33.20
C TYR A 52 21.22 20.71 -33.94
N SER A 53 20.35 19.98 -33.21
CA SER A 53 19.18 19.31 -33.75
C SER A 53 17.98 19.44 -32.82
N LEU A 54 16.95 20.15 -33.25
CA LEU A 54 15.70 20.37 -32.51
C LEU A 54 15.06 19.06 -32.03
N SER A 55 15.19 17.97 -32.80
CA SER A 55 14.63 16.68 -32.42
C SER A 55 15.32 16.02 -31.19
N LYS A 56 16.53 16.47 -30.86
CA LYS A 56 17.30 15.95 -29.73
C LYS A 56 17.13 16.79 -28.47
N ILE A 57 16.76 18.07 -28.59
CA ILE A 57 16.62 19.01 -27.46
C ILE A 57 15.65 18.46 -26.40
N ALA A 58 14.46 18.02 -26.79
CA ALA A 58 13.46 17.54 -25.87
C ALA A 58 13.93 16.31 -25.07
N LYS A 59 14.69 15.40 -25.72
CA LYS A 59 15.25 14.20 -25.05
C LYS A 59 16.37 14.55 -24.09
N ILE A 60 17.25 15.49 -24.48
CA ILE A 60 18.33 15.94 -23.61
C ILE A 60 17.75 16.73 -22.43
N ALA A 61 16.75 17.56 -22.64
CA ALA A 61 16.04 18.26 -21.55
C ALA A 61 15.35 17.27 -20.58
N GLU A 62 14.74 16.21 -21.09
CA GLU A 62 14.12 15.15 -20.27
C GLU A 62 15.17 14.43 -19.41
N VAL A 63 16.34 14.14 -19.96
CA VAL A 63 17.47 13.50 -19.23
C VAL A 63 18.03 14.43 -18.17
N LEU A 64 18.26 15.71 -18.50
CA LEU A 64 18.82 16.70 -17.60
C LEU A 64 17.86 17.16 -16.51
N ALA A 65 16.54 17.02 -16.70
CA ALA A 65 15.55 17.53 -15.77
C ALA A 65 15.72 16.96 -14.36
N THR A 66 16.01 15.66 -14.24
CA THR A 66 16.26 15.00 -12.95
C THR A 66 17.59 15.45 -12.33
N GLU A 67 18.64 15.56 -13.15
CA GLU A 67 19.98 15.97 -12.70
C GLU A 67 19.99 17.42 -12.22
N VAL A 68 19.35 18.30 -12.96
CA VAL A 68 19.23 19.71 -12.62
C VAL A 68 18.39 19.89 -11.35
N ALA A 69 17.32 19.11 -11.20
CA ALA A 69 16.52 19.10 -9.98
C ALA A 69 17.31 18.67 -8.75
N ASP A 70 18.11 17.60 -8.87
CA ASP A 70 18.90 17.06 -7.77
C ASP A 70 20.09 17.96 -7.37
N LEU A 71 20.83 18.48 -8.37
CA LEU A 71 22.05 19.26 -8.13
C LEU A 71 21.79 20.69 -7.68
N TYR A 72 20.69 21.30 -8.15
CA TYR A 72 20.39 22.71 -7.91
C TYR A 72 19.16 22.91 -7.00
N GLY A 73 18.56 21.84 -6.49
CA GLY A 73 17.39 21.92 -5.63
C GLY A 73 16.15 22.48 -6.34
N LEU A 74 16.00 22.21 -7.63
CA LEU A 74 14.94 22.70 -8.47
C LEU A 74 13.80 21.68 -8.56
N PHE A 75 12.55 22.14 -8.75
CA PHE A 75 11.40 21.27 -8.98
C PHE A 75 10.97 21.42 -10.43
N PRO A 76 11.01 20.34 -11.23
CA PRO A 76 10.40 20.35 -12.55
C PRO A 76 8.88 20.45 -12.38
N ASP A 77 8.25 21.36 -13.13
CA ASP A 77 6.80 21.38 -13.26
C ASP A 77 6.39 20.22 -14.19
N PRO A 78 5.55 19.28 -13.74
CA PRO A 78 5.18 18.13 -14.56
C PRO A 78 4.36 18.52 -15.82
N ASP A 79 3.66 19.65 -15.81
CA ASP A 79 2.82 20.08 -16.94
C ASP A 79 3.59 20.88 -17.99
N ASP A 80 4.48 21.79 -17.54
CA ASP A 80 5.16 22.75 -18.45
C ASP A 80 6.65 22.50 -18.62
N ARG A 81 7.21 21.53 -17.91
CA ARG A 81 8.67 21.29 -17.88
C ARG A 81 9.49 22.52 -17.45
N ILE A 82 8.90 23.38 -16.63
CA ILE A 82 9.52 24.58 -16.10
C ILE A 82 10.30 24.22 -14.85
N ILE A 83 11.56 24.65 -14.78
CA ILE A 83 12.40 24.46 -13.63
C ILE A 83 12.45 25.74 -12.83
N LEU A 84 11.91 25.72 -11.60
CA LEU A 84 11.93 26.86 -10.70
C LEU A 84 12.83 26.55 -9.49
N PRO A 85 13.81 27.40 -9.20
CA PRO A 85 14.62 27.26 -8.01
C PRO A 85 13.78 27.43 -6.75
N LYS A 86 13.59 26.38 -5.96
CA LYS A 86 12.83 26.43 -4.69
C LYS A 86 13.43 27.47 -3.74
N PHE A 87 14.73 27.60 -3.75
CA PHE A 87 15.47 28.55 -2.93
C PHE A 87 15.22 30.02 -3.33
N VAL A 88 15.19 30.33 -4.62
CA VAL A 88 14.93 31.68 -5.12
C VAL A 88 13.48 32.09 -4.85
N LYS A 89 12.49 31.19 -5.00
CA LYS A 89 11.10 31.48 -4.63
C LYS A 89 10.93 31.78 -3.13
N GLN A 90 11.64 31.10 -2.24
CA GLN A 90 11.56 31.40 -0.81
C GLN A 90 12.25 32.72 -0.44
N GLN A 91 13.38 33.07 -1.03
CA GLN A 91 14.06 34.34 -0.78
C GLN A 91 13.30 35.54 -1.39
N VAL A 92 12.81 35.42 -2.61
CA VAL A 92 12.03 36.49 -3.26
C VAL A 92 10.72 36.76 -2.51
N LYS A 93 10.05 35.72 -1.98
CA LYS A 93 8.86 35.91 -1.11
C LYS A 93 9.20 36.59 0.22
N LYS A 94 10.40 36.39 0.79
CA LYS A 94 10.82 37.06 2.03
C LYS A 94 11.15 38.54 1.81
N GLU A 95 11.62 38.94 0.64
CA GLU A 95 12.01 40.32 0.36
C GLU A 95 10.85 41.21 -0.17
N THR A 96 9.76 40.60 -0.69
CA THR A 96 8.70 41.37 -1.37
C THR A 96 7.36 41.48 -0.63
N GLU A 97 6.96 40.50 0.17
CA GLU A 97 5.75 40.58 1.03
C GLU A 97 5.87 39.71 2.28
N PRO A 98 5.61 40.25 3.48
CA PRO A 98 5.58 39.47 4.72
C PRO A 98 4.54 38.36 4.65
N GLY A 99 4.88 37.17 5.19
CA GLY A 99 3.97 36.04 5.20
C GLY A 99 2.70 36.29 6.01
N ILE A 100 1.58 35.66 5.64
CA ILE A 100 0.29 35.76 6.38
C ILE A 100 0.49 35.47 7.86
N ARG A 101 1.31 34.47 8.23
CA ARG A 101 1.59 34.08 9.62
C ARG A 101 2.43 35.11 10.34
N GLU A 102 3.42 35.68 9.67
CA GLU A 102 4.29 36.71 10.24
C GLU A 102 3.48 37.97 10.56
N LEU A 103 2.65 38.46 9.64
CA LEU A 103 1.77 39.60 9.86
C LEU A 103 0.71 39.35 10.92
N ALA A 104 0.13 38.11 10.96
CA ALA A 104 -0.81 37.75 12.00
C ALA A 104 -0.14 37.70 13.38
N LYS A 105 1.09 37.21 13.46
CA LYS A 105 1.88 37.17 14.69
C LYS A 105 2.23 38.57 15.15
N GLU A 106 2.75 39.43 14.27
CA GLU A 106 3.07 40.83 14.54
C GLU A 106 1.84 41.58 15.05
N TYR A 107 0.70 41.42 14.39
CA TYR A 107 -0.54 42.03 14.81
C TYR A 107 -0.95 41.60 16.22
N LEU A 108 -0.91 40.30 16.51
CA LEU A 108 -1.30 39.74 17.81
C LEU A 108 -0.28 40.01 18.90
N GLU A 109 1.02 40.21 18.56
CA GLU A 109 2.03 40.66 19.54
C GLU A 109 1.75 42.06 20.09
N GLY A 110 1.15 42.94 19.31
CA GLY A 110 0.71 44.25 19.74
C GLY A 110 -0.62 44.27 20.54
N LYS A 111 -1.33 43.15 20.65
CA LYS A 111 -2.65 43.06 21.28
C LYS A 111 -2.62 42.37 22.64
N ARG A 112 -3.39 42.91 23.57
CA ARG A 112 -3.51 42.38 24.93
C ARG A 112 -4.60 41.34 25.10
N LYS A 113 -5.51 41.21 24.12
CA LYS A 113 -6.59 40.22 24.03
C LYS A 113 -6.52 39.40 22.77
N PRO A 114 -7.11 38.17 22.69
CA PRO A 114 -7.40 37.48 21.45
C PRO A 114 -8.24 38.35 20.52
N GLN A 115 -8.00 38.24 19.23
CA GLN A 115 -8.64 39.06 18.22
C GLN A 115 -9.52 38.22 17.29
N LYS A 116 -10.64 38.80 16.85
CA LYS A 116 -11.51 38.11 15.87
C LYS A 116 -10.80 37.93 14.52
N LEU A 117 -11.03 36.80 13.87
CA LEU A 117 -10.36 36.44 12.63
C LEU A 117 -10.49 37.52 11.54
N HIS A 118 -11.66 38.22 11.46
CA HIS A 118 -11.85 39.27 10.48
C HIS A 118 -10.94 40.48 10.75
N THR A 119 -10.70 40.84 12.02
CA THR A 119 -9.84 41.99 12.40
C THR A 119 -8.38 41.72 12.06
N ILE A 120 -7.93 40.46 12.23
CA ILE A 120 -6.60 40.03 11.79
C ILE A 120 -6.51 40.08 10.25
N LEU A 121 -7.58 39.65 9.57
CA LEU A 121 -7.64 39.67 8.10
C LEU A 121 -7.59 41.09 7.53
N ASP A 122 -8.33 42.04 8.14
CA ASP A 122 -8.32 43.43 7.70
C ASP A 122 -6.94 44.08 7.86
N TYR A 123 -6.24 43.78 8.98
CA TYR A 123 -4.86 44.23 9.17
C TYR A 123 -3.91 43.67 8.10
N ILE A 124 -3.98 42.35 7.88
CA ILE A 124 -3.14 41.71 6.85
C ILE A 124 -3.39 42.28 5.46
N ASN A 125 -4.66 42.47 5.10
CA ASN A 125 -5.03 43.02 3.80
C ASN A 125 -4.69 44.53 3.66
N SER A 126 -4.52 45.24 4.76
CA SER A 126 -4.04 46.63 4.71
C SER A 126 -2.54 46.76 4.37
N LEU A 127 -1.78 45.70 4.60
CA LEU A 127 -0.32 45.68 4.40
C LEU A 127 0.12 44.90 3.17
N ARG A 128 -0.73 44.02 2.64
CA ARG A 128 -0.40 43.18 1.49
C ARG A 128 -1.05 43.71 0.21
N LYS A 129 -0.30 43.63 -0.90
CA LYS A 129 -0.83 43.96 -2.24
C LYS A 129 -1.80 42.87 -2.75
N ALA A 130 -1.53 41.60 -2.41
CA ALA A 130 -2.39 40.49 -2.74
C ALA A 130 -3.44 40.26 -1.65
N SER A 131 -4.73 40.30 -1.99
CA SER A 131 -5.83 40.10 -1.05
C SER A 131 -5.80 38.68 -0.44
N THR A 132 -5.73 38.62 0.88
CA THR A 132 -5.81 37.35 1.63
C THR A 132 -7.29 37.05 1.91
N THR A 133 -7.73 35.81 1.69
CA THR A 133 -9.11 35.41 2.00
C THR A 133 -9.21 34.91 3.44
N ARG A 134 -10.43 35.02 4.04
CA ARG A 134 -10.70 34.47 5.38
C ARG A 134 -10.31 33.00 5.51
N ARG A 135 -10.59 32.18 4.50
CA ARG A 135 -10.26 30.75 4.46
C ARG A 135 -8.75 30.51 4.43
N SER A 136 -8.01 31.31 3.69
CA SER A 136 -6.54 31.22 3.59
C SER A 136 -5.88 31.60 4.91
N LEU A 137 -6.35 32.68 5.56
CA LEU A 137 -5.86 33.08 6.88
C LEU A 137 -6.16 32.01 7.92
N GLN A 138 -7.40 31.55 8.04
CA GLN A 138 -7.82 30.52 8.97
C GLN A 138 -7.00 29.22 8.79
N SER A 139 -6.81 28.77 7.56
CA SER A 139 -5.97 27.60 7.27
C SER A 139 -4.52 27.81 7.71
N SER A 140 -3.97 29.01 7.50
CA SER A 140 -2.61 29.36 7.89
C SER A 140 -2.41 29.34 9.41
N LEU A 141 -3.38 29.87 10.17
CA LEU A 141 -3.32 29.89 11.62
C LEU A 141 -3.52 28.48 12.23
N ILE A 142 -4.44 27.67 11.66
CA ILE A 142 -4.67 26.27 12.09
C ILE A 142 -3.41 25.40 11.88
N GLN A 143 -2.68 25.64 10.80
CA GLN A 143 -1.45 24.88 10.49
C GLN A 143 -0.30 25.23 11.42
N ASP A 144 -0.27 26.43 11.97
CA ASP A 144 0.78 26.87 12.89
C ASP A 144 0.32 26.84 14.36
N LYS A 145 0.11 25.66 14.87
CA LYS A 145 -0.30 25.40 16.25
C LYS A 145 0.78 25.73 17.29
N VAL A 146 2.00 25.99 16.88
CA VAL A 146 3.08 26.39 17.77
C VAL A 146 2.92 27.83 18.22
N ASN A 147 2.54 28.72 17.31
CA ASN A 147 2.45 30.14 17.57
C ASN A 147 1.05 30.62 17.91
N PHE A 148 0.00 29.98 17.37
CA PHE A 148 -1.38 30.46 17.47
C PHE A 148 -2.28 29.53 18.27
N VAL A 149 -3.25 30.12 18.97
CA VAL A 149 -4.31 29.43 19.70
C VAL A 149 -5.67 29.98 19.26
N HIS A 150 -6.62 29.07 19.04
CA HIS A 150 -7.99 29.42 18.67
C HIS A 150 -8.92 29.26 19.88
N PHE A 151 -9.76 30.24 20.11
CA PHE A 151 -10.79 30.25 21.15
C PHE A 151 -12.16 30.07 20.50
N ASN A 152 -12.78 28.92 20.77
CA ASN A 152 -13.94 28.44 20.02
C ASN A 152 -15.22 29.28 20.20
N ASP A 153 -15.36 30.04 21.30
CA ASP A 153 -16.62 30.68 21.64
C ASP A 153 -16.98 31.87 20.74
N GLU A 154 -16.00 32.53 20.11
CA GLU A 154 -16.24 33.72 19.26
C GLU A 154 -15.40 33.80 17.97
N ASP A 155 -14.81 32.73 17.49
CA ASP A 155 -13.87 32.73 16.35
C ASP A 155 -12.70 33.70 16.53
N THR A 156 -12.13 33.69 17.77
CA THR A 156 -11.01 34.56 18.15
C THR A 156 -9.69 33.80 18.20
N TRP A 157 -8.63 34.52 17.90
CA TRP A 157 -7.27 33.98 17.80
C TRP A 157 -6.30 34.78 18.63
N GLY A 158 -5.35 34.10 19.25
CA GLY A 158 -4.29 34.70 20.07
C GLY A 158 -2.96 33.98 19.85
N LEU A 159 -1.91 34.54 20.48
CA LEU A 159 -0.60 33.89 20.51
C LEU A 159 -0.51 32.94 21.68
N ARG A 160 -0.02 31.74 21.46
CA ARG A 160 0.19 30.74 22.50
C ARG A 160 1.24 31.16 23.55
N SER A 161 2.14 32.05 23.16
CA SER A 161 3.13 32.65 24.06
C SER A 161 2.57 33.70 25.04
N LYS A 162 1.28 34.09 24.91
CA LYS A 162 0.68 35.08 25.78
C LYS A 162 -0.37 34.42 26.69
N PRO A 163 -0.32 34.67 28.00
CA PRO A 163 -1.39 34.28 28.93
C PRO A 163 -2.58 35.21 28.75
N TYR A 164 -3.72 34.64 28.41
CA TYR A 164 -5.00 35.36 28.37
C TYR A 164 -5.86 34.95 29.53
N LYS A 165 -6.50 35.92 30.18
CA LYS A 165 -7.50 35.66 31.25
C LYS A 165 -8.77 35.05 30.64
N ASP A 166 -9.66 34.56 31.49
CA ASP A 166 -10.91 33.93 31.13
C ASP A 166 -11.71 34.76 30.08
N HIS A 167 -12.28 34.09 29.12
CA HIS A 167 -12.90 34.68 27.93
C HIS A 167 -14.06 35.63 28.22
N SER A 168 -14.78 35.46 29.36
CA SER A 168 -15.91 36.28 29.76
C SER A 168 -15.56 37.67 30.34
N ALA A 169 -14.28 37.93 30.63
CA ALA A 169 -13.82 39.10 31.37
C ALA A 169 -12.70 39.91 30.66
N TRP A 170 -12.58 39.79 29.34
CA TRP A 170 -11.50 40.44 28.61
C TRP A 170 -11.70 41.95 28.48
N ASP A 171 -11.01 42.72 29.29
CA ASP A 171 -10.80 44.16 29.12
C ASP A 171 -9.50 44.46 28.38
N GLU A 172 -9.47 45.50 27.51
CA GLU A 172 -8.36 45.78 26.59
C GLU A 172 -7.01 45.94 27.29
N ASP A 173 -6.98 46.16 28.60
CA ASP A 173 -5.79 46.47 29.36
C ASP A 173 -5.22 45.30 30.18
N GLU A 174 -5.85 44.10 30.23
CA GLU A 174 -5.42 43.00 31.08
C GLU A 174 -4.76 41.82 30.33
N VAL A 175 -3.56 41.98 29.83
CA VAL A 175 -2.64 40.87 29.53
C VAL A 175 -1.62 40.81 30.67
N ILE A 176 -1.50 39.64 31.29
CA ILE A 176 -0.40 39.38 32.19
C ILE A 176 0.84 39.19 31.29
N GLY A 177 1.61 40.25 31.11
CA GLY A 177 2.90 40.12 30.45
C GLY A 177 3.85 39.33 31.35
N TYR A 178 4.55 38.35 30.82
CA TYR A 178 5.81 37.95 31.41
C TYR A 178 6.76 39.11 31.17
N GLY A 179 6.89 40.01 32.16
CA GLY A 179 8.01 40.92 32.19
C GLY A 179 9.30 40.13 32.32
N HIS A 180 10.33 40.51 31.58
CA HIS A 180 11.68 40.20 31.92
C HIS A 180 11.90 40.71 33.36
N SER A 181 11.80 39.83 34.34
CA SER A 181 12.17 40.13 35.72
C SER A 181 13.49 39.47 36.00
N ASP A 182 14.40 40.32 36.45
CA ASP A 182 15.66 40.00 37.05
C ASP A 182 15.73 38.65 37.77
N GLU A 183 16.91 38.04 37.64
CA GLU A 183 17.40 36.97 38.52
C GLU A 183 17.13 37.31 39.98
N SER A 184 16.16 36.69 40.58
CA SER A 184 15.99 36.48 42.00
C SER A 184 14.53 36.45 42.41
N VAL A 185 13.80 35.37 42.19
CA VAL A 185 12.80 34.78 43.10
C VAL A 185 12.45 33.40 42.55
N TRP A 186 13.27 32.43 42.73
CA TRP A 186 12.81 31.05 42.79
C TRP A 186 12.27 30.83 44.19
N CYS A 187 10.97 31.19 44.37
CA CYS A 187 10.20 30.62 45.48
C CYS A 187 9.95 29.16 45.06
N ALA A 188 10.63 28.25 45.74
CA ALA A 188 10.22 26.87 45.83
C ALA A 188 8.75 26.87 46.27
N HIS A 189 7.84 26.59 45.34
CA HIS A 189 6.57 26.00 45.73
C HIS A 189 6.93 24.62 46.30
N GLU A 190 6.94 24.48 47.62
CA GLU A 190 6.75 23.19 48.27
C GLU A 190 5.39 22.70 47.78
N GLU A 191 5.39 21.97 46.65
CA GLU A 191 4.24 21.16 46.24
C GLU A 191 4.02 20.20 47.41
N ALA A 192 2.84 20.32 48.03
CA ALA A 192 2.44 19.43 49.12
C ALA A 192 2.60 17.99 48.63
N ILE A 193 3.51 17.22 49.24
CA ILE A 193 3.72 15.80 48.92
C ILE A 193 2.38 15.11 49.07
N ILE A 194 1.82 14.63 47.98
CA ILE A 194 0.58 13.88 47.99
C ILE A 194 0.88 12.54 48.67
N ARG A 195 0.10 12.26 49.72
CA ARG A 195 0.25 11.01 50.46
C ARG A 195 -0.08 9.81 49.56
N THR A 196 0.86 8.92 49.34
CA THR A 196 0.72 7.71 48.57
C THR A 196 0.66 6.49 49.49
N ASP A 197 -0.14 5.50 49.18
CA ASP A 197 -0.34 4.28 49.97
C ASP A 197 -0.35 3.07 49.03
N ILE A 198 0.83 2.49 48.80
CA ILE A 198 0.97 1.32 47.92
C ILE A 198 0.54 0.04 48.66
N ALA A 199 0.59 0.02 50.00
CA ALA A 199 0.22 -1.15 50.79
C ALA A 199 -1.29 -1.43 50.82
N SER A 200 -2.12 -0.38 50.55
CA SER A 200 -3.57 -0.54 50.38
C SER A 200 -3.97 -1.27 49.10
N GLN A 201 -3.05 -1.41 48.16
CA GLN A 201 -3.30 -2.03 46.85
C GLN A 201 -3.13 -3.55 46.89
N ASN A 202 -4.02 -4.26 46.25
CA ASN A 202 -3.89 -5.70 46.10
C ASN A 202 -2.97 -6.03 44.91
N PHE A 203 -1.80 -6.60 45.22
CA PHE A 203 -0.86 -7.10 44.22
C PHE A 203 -0.87 -8.64 44.18
N GLU A 204 -0.88 -9.20 42.97
CA GLU A 204 -0.71 -10.63 42.77
C GLU A 204 0.76 -11.02 42.97
N LEU A 205 1.03 -12.30 43.30
CA LEU A 205 2.42 -12.80 43.40
C LEU A 205 3.12 -12.89 42.07
N ARG A 206 2.31 -12.99 40.99
CA ARG A 206 2.82 -13.14 39.65
C ARG A 206 1.84 -12.57 38.63
N TYR A 207 2.35 -11.73 37.73
CA TYR A 207 1.64 -11.21 36.56
C TYR A 207 2.21 -11.85 35.31
N SER A 208 1.36 -12.15 34.32
CA SER A 208 1.78 -12.74 33.05
C SER A 208 0.92 -12.26 31.89
N SER A 209 1.53 -12.06 30.75
CA SER A 209 0.82 -11.62 29.52
C SER A 209 -0.28 -12.60 29.06
N LYS A 210 -0.20 -13.86 29.45
CA LYS A 210 -1.20 -14.92 29.12
C LYS A 210 -2.16 -15.27 30.27
N ARG A 211 -2.10 -14.56 31.37
CA ARG A 211 -3.00 -14.78 32.52
C ARG A 211 -4.00 -13.63 32.66
N GLU A 212 -4.99 -13.79 33.54
CA GLU A 212 -5.98 -12.79 33.89
C GLU A 212 -5.31 -11.48 34.35
N HIS A 213 -4.30 -11.58 35.23
CA HIS A 213 -3.53 -10.44 35.73
C HIS A 213 -2.31 -10.16 34.87
N LYS A 214 -2.33 -9.05 34.14
CA LYS A 214 -1.30 -8.63 33.19
C LYS A 214 -0.24 -7.71 33.82
N PRO A 215 1.02 -7.72 33.35
CA PRO A 215 2.07 -6.84 33.85
C PRO A 215 1.72 -5.35 33.80
N THR A 216 0.95 -4.90 32.80
CA THR A 216 0.48 -3.51 32.70
C THR A 216 -0.38 -3.10 33.91
N GLU A 217 -1.17 -4.02 34.46
CA GLU A 217 -1.96 -3.79 35.67
C GLU A 217 -1.07 -3.53 36.87
N PHE A 218 -0.01 -4.32 37.02
CA PHE A 218 1.00 -4.13 38.06
C PHE A 218 1.63 -2.73 37.99
N PHE A 219 2.23 -2.39 36.84
CA PHE A 219 2.94 -1.13 36.68
C PHE A 219 2.03 0.09 36.89
N THR A 220 0.80 0.04 36.34
CA THR A 220 -0.17 1.12 36.54
C THR A 220 -0.50 1.31 38.03
N LYS A 221 -0.78 0.22 38.75
CA LYS A 221 -1.07 0.27 40.19
C LYS A 221 0.12 0.77 41.02
N ALA A 222 1.32 0.26 40.71
CA ALA A 222 2.52 0.63 41.44
C ALA A 222 2.90 2.09 41.21
N LEU A 223 2.90 2.59 39.97
CA LEU A 223 3.23 3.98 39.63
C LEU A 223 2.24 5.00 40.26
N ILE A 224 0.93 4.74 40.20
CA ILE A 224 -0.08 5.65 40.74
C ILE A 224 0.06 5.78 42.25
N ASN A 225 0.51 4.75 42.96
CA ASN A 225 0.51 4.69 44.43
C ASN A 225 1.90 4.79 45.07
N SER A 226 2.93 5.15 44.29
CA SER A 226 4.30 5.33 44.78
C SER A 226 4.78 6.77 44.65
N SER A 227 5.79 7.12 45.46
CA SER A 227 6.50 8.39 45.46
C SER A 227 7.99 8.23 45.15
N HIS A 228 8.48 6.99 45.13
CA HIS A 228 9.88 6.70 44.76
C HIS A 228 9.94 5.44 43.88
N LEU A 229 10.86 5.46 42.89
CA LEU A 229 11.10 4.33 41.99
C LEU A 229 12.60 4.19 41.69
N ASP A 230 13.15 3.03 42.07
CA ASP A 230 14.44 2.55 41.61
C ASP A 230 14.25 1.54 40.49
N LEU A 231 14.81 1.79 39.30
CA LEU A 231 14.54 0.99 38.11
C LEU A 231 15.82 0.57 37.41
N GLY A 232 16.05 -0.73 37.35
CA GLY A 232 17.13 -1.37 36.59
C GLY A 232 16.59 -1.97 35.28
N LEU A 233 16.97 -1.38 34.14
CA LEU A 233 16.56 -1.86 32.82
C LEU A 233 17.75 -2.44 32.07
N GLY A 234 17.81 -3.76 32.01
CA GLY A 234 18.85 -4.45 31.25
C GLY A 234 18.78 -4.23 29.72
N TYR A 235 17.76 -3.58 29.20
CA TYR A 235 17.60 -3.33 27.78
C TYR A 235 16.67 -2.15 27.50
N PHE A 236 17.22 -1.08 26.94
CA PHE A 236 16.49 0.13 26.62
C PHE A 236 15.71 -0.03 25.31
N SER A 237 14.41 -0.35 25.39
CA SER A 237 13.57 -0.52 24.20
C SER A 237 12.26 0.27 24.30
N SER A 238 11.73 0.70 23.15
CA SER A 238 10.45 1.42 23.06
C SER A 238 9.27 0.67 23.70
N ALA A 239 9.40 -0.61 23.95
CA ALA A 239 8.37 -1.42 24.56
C ALA A 239 8.32 -1.30 26.08
N CYS A 240 9.46 -1.04 26.70
CA CYS A 240 9.56 -0.67 28.10
C CYS A 240 8.69 0.58 28.39
N PHE A 241 8.78 1.57 27.50
CA PHE A 241 8.08 2.84 27.65
C PHE A 241 6.55 2.69 27.55
N ASN A 242 6.08 1.80 26.70
CA ASN A 242 4.66 1.55 26.55
C ASN A 242 3.99 0.98 27.81
N VAL A 243 4.75 0.27 28.63
CA VAL A 243 4.25 -0.31 29.90
C VAL A 243 4.30 0.71 31.01
N LEU A 244 5.39 1.44 31.11
CA LEU A 244 5.59 2.46 32.14
C LEU A 244 4.78 3.73 31.87
N ALA A 245 4.35 4.00 30.63
CA ALA A 245 3.56 5.18 30.30
C ALA A 245 2.24 5.25 31.07
N CYS A 246 1.67 4.09 31.45
CA CYS A 246 0.40 4.06 32.17
C CYS A 246 0.63 4.19 33.68
N GLY A 247 0.18 5.30 34.24
CA GLY A 247 0.38 5.66 35.64
C GLY A 247 1.58 6.59 35.89
N PHE A 248 2.41 6.85 34.85
CA PHE A 248 3.65 7.64 35.04
C PHE A 248 3.36 9.13 35.28
N ALA A 249 2.36 9.70 34.60
CA ALA A 249 1.96 11.09 34.85
C ALA A 249 1.40 11.27 36.28
N HIS A 250 0.67 10.29 36.80
CA HIS A 250 0.24 10.27 38.18
C HIS A 250 1.39 10.17 39.18
N PHE A 251 2.38 9.28 38.90
CA PHE A 251 3.61 9.20 39.68
C PHE A 251 4.31 10.56 39.77
N VAL A 252 4.47 11.23 38.64
CA VAL A 252 5.08 12.57 38.56
C VAL A 252 4.26 13.61 39.36
N LYS A 253 2.90 13.58 39.20
CA LYS A 253 1.98 14.48 39.93
C LYS A 253 2.01 14.26 41.44
N ASN A 254 2.19 13.03 41.90
CA ASN A 254 2.33 12.67 43.31
C ASN A 254 3.67 13.08 43.93
N GLY A 255 4.50 13.81 43.21
CA GLY A 255 5.82 14.22 43.72
C GLY A 255 6.90 13.15 43.58
N GLY A 256 6.71 12.18 42.70
CA GLY A 256 7.58 11.06 42.50
C GLY A 256 9.02 11.39 42.16
N ASN A 257 9.96 10.67 42.76
CA ASN A 257 11.39 10.72 42.49
C ASN A 257 11.86 9.40 41.92
N MET A 258 12.78 9.42 40.94
CA MET A 258 13.21 8.21 40.25
C MET A 258 14.72 8.14 40.11
N ARG A 259 15.26 6.94 40.31
CA ARG A 259 16.62 6.61 39.88
C ARG A 259 16.54 5.50 38.86
N MET A 260 17.22 5.67 37.74
CA MET A 260 17.15 4.69 36.65
C MET A 260 18.54 4.42 36.06
N TYR A 261 18.91 3.18 35.91
CA TYR A 261 19.99 2.82 35.01
C TYR A 261 19.49 2.03 33.80
N ILE A 262 20.13 2.29 32.68
CA ILE A 262 19.76 1.70 31.39
C ILE A 262 21.00 1.06 30.74
N ASN A 263 20.79 -0.11 30.12
CA ASN A 263 21.80 -0.73 29.27
C ASN A 263 21.38 -0.56 27.81
N PRO A 264 22.21 0.06 26.95
CA PRO A 264 21.92 0.21 25.54
C PRO A 264 21.97 -1.15 24.83
N SER A 265 21.08 -1.31 23.86
CA SER A 265 21.12 -2.41 22.91
C SER A 265 22.28 -2.21 21.94
N VAL A 266 23.35 -2.93 22.11
CA VAL A 266 24.54 -2.87 21.26
C VAL A 266 24.64 -4.16 20.45
N THR A 267 24.86 -4.07 19.15
CA THR A 267 25.18 -5.25 18.34
C THR A 267 26.59 -5.74 18.67
N GLU A 268 26.90 -7.02 18.43
CA GLU A 268 28.22 -7.60 18.70
C GLU A 268 29.35 -6.82 17.98
N ASP A 269 29.09 -6.28 16.81
CA ASP A 269 30.05 -5.48 16.06
C ASP A 269 30.20 -4.06 16.64
N ASP A 270 29.09 -3.44 17.07
CA ASP A 270 29.09 -2.15 17.74
C ASP A 270 29.76 -2.24 19.11
N TYR A 271 29.57 -3.35 19.84
CA TYR A 271 30.20 -3.61 21.12
C TYR A 271 31.73 -3.64 21.00
N LYS A 272 32.27 -4.30 19.96
CA LYS A 272 33.72 -4.34 19.70
C LYS A 272 34.30 -2.96 19.41
N LEU A 273 33.52 -2.11 18.71
CA LEU A 273 33.90 -0.72 18.45
C LEU A 273 33.84 0.13 19.72
N LEU A 274 32.81 -0.04 20.54
CA LEU A 274 32.61 0.73 21.77
C LEU A 274 33.57 0.34 22.87
N LYS A 275 34.08 -0.88 22.93
CA LYS A 275 35.07 -1.34 23.91
C LYS A 275 36.40 -0.53 23.88
N ASN A 276 36.69 0.12 22.76
CA ASN A 276 37.88 0.95 22.57
C ASN A 276 37.57 2.47 22.54
N CYS A 277 36.29 2.84 22.76
CA CYS A 277 35.89 4.26 22.79
C CYS A 277 35.96 4.81 24.20
N ASP A 278 36.23 6.11 24.28
CA ASP A 278 36.05 6.90 25.48
C ASP A 278 34.57 7.15 25.78
N TYR A 279 34.31 7.79 26.91
CA TYR A 279 32.97 8.15 27.36
C TYR A 279 32.15 8.90 26.28
N GLU A 280 32.76 9.91 25.62
CA GLU A 280 32.05 10.70 24.59
C GLU A 280 31.61 9.89 23.39
N GLY A 281 32.40 8.95 22.91
CA GLY A 281 32.03 8.05 21.81
C GLY A 281 30.84 7.16 22.14
N PHE A 282 30.74 6.72 23.39
CA PHE A 282 29.64 5.89 23.87
C PHE A 282 28.32 6.67 24.00
N GLU A 283 28.38 7.86 24.56
CA GLU A 283 27.23 8.74 24.72
C GLU A 283 26.67 9.15 23.34
N GLN A 284 27.55 9.46 22.37
CA GLN A 284 27.13 9.73 20.98
C GLN A 284 26.41 8.54 20.33
N TYR A 285 26.86 7.32 20.58
CA TYR A 285 26.17 6.11 20.12
C TYR A 285 24.75 5.99 20.70
N MET A 286 24.60 6.29 22.00
CA MET A 286 23.30 6.31 22.67
C MET A 286 22.37 7.34 22.06
N ILE A 287 22.85 8.55 21.79
CA ILE A 287 22.09 9.62 21.17
C ILE A 287 21.64 9.21 19.75
N GLN A 288 22.53 8.65 18.95
CA GLN A 288 22.18 8.16 17.61
C GLN A 288 21.14 7.03 17.66
N SER A 289 21.26 6.13 18.62
CA SER A 289 20.29 5.06 18.83
C SER A 289 18.94 5.60 19.25
N TYR A 290 18.92 6.58 20.13
CA TYR A 290 17.74 7.32 20.53
C TYR A 290 17.09 8.09 19.36
N ASP A 291 17.86 8.81 18.56
CA ASP A 291 17.37 9.53 17.37
C ASP A 291 16.76 8.58 16.31
N ARG A 292 17.25 7.35 16.22
CA ARG A 292 16.62 6.30 15.40
C ARG A 292 15.27 5.86 15.99
N LEU A 293 15.17 5.75 17.30
CA LEU A 293 13.94 5.36 18.00
C LEU A 293 12.88 6.46 17.93
N LEU A 294 13.25 7.74 17.96
CA LEU A 294 12.33 8.88 17.83
C LEU A 294 11.42 8.82 16.59
N LYS A 295 11.92 8.25 15.51
CA LYS A 295 11.17 8.13 14.25
C LYS A 295 10.01 7.11 14.29
N ILE A 296 9.90 6.34 15.38
CA ILE A 296 8.99 5.20 15.49
C ILE A 296 8.04 5.32 16.68
N PHE A 297 8.20 6.34 17.49
CA PHE A 297 7.48 6.47 18.74
C PHE A 297 5.95 6.54 18.54
N SER A 298 5.24 5.75 19.33
CA SER A 298 3.80 5.83 19.50
C SER A 298 3.44 6.97 20.46
N ARG A 299 2.15 7.30 20.60
CA ARG A 299 1.69 8.27 21.62
C ARG A 299 2.08 7.87 23.05
N ARG A 300 2.19 6.57 23.33
CA ARG A 300 2.62 6.05 24.65
C ARG A 300 4.09 6.31 24.89
N ASP A 301 4.90 6.09 23.87
CA ASP A 301 6.33 6.44 23.94
C ASP A 301 6.49 7.95 24.15
N GLU A 302 5.72 8.76 23.45
CA GLU A 302 5.69 10.22 23.60
C GLU A 302 5.29 10.64 25.02
N LEU A 303 4.25 10.03 25.61
CA LEU A 303 3.84 10.30 26.99
C LEU A 303 4.95 9.96 27.97
N PHE A 304 5.59 8.79 27.82
CA PHE A 304 6.70 8.38 28.69
C PHE A 304 7.84 9.42 28.66
N PHE A 305 8.28 9.81 27.46
CA PHE A 305 9.38 10.79 27.32
C PHE A 305 9.01 12.19 27.78
N ARG A 306 7.76 12.60 27.66
CA ARG A 306 7.26 13.86 28.21
C ARG A 306 7.27 13.85 29.73
N CYS A 307 6.84 12.76 30.37
CA CYS A 307 6.93 12.58 31.82
C CYS A 307 8.41 12.58 32.28
N LEU A 308 9.27 11.88 31.53
CA LEU A 308 10.71 11.84 31.83
C LEU A 308 11.34 13.23 31.71
N SER A 309 11.02 13.98 30.64
CA SER A 309 11.45 15.37 30.45
C SER A 309 11.03 16.28 31.61
N TYR A 310 9.79 16.12 32.07
CA TYR A 310 9.28 16.88 33.20
C TYR A 310 10.03 16.55 34.49
N LEU A 311 10.30 15.27 34.78
CA LEU A 311 11.12 14.86 35.94
C LEU A 311 12.55 15.38 35.85
N ILE A 312 13.17 15.35 34.65
CA ILE A 312 14.53 15.91 34.44
C ILE A 312 14.51 17.41 34.70
N SER A 313 13.50 18.16 34.20
CA SER A 313 13.41 19.61 34.41
C SER A 313 13.25 20.00 35.88
N LEU A 314 12.68 19.13 36.71
CA LEU A 314 12.52 19.31 38.14
C LEU A 314 13.64 18.73 39.01
N HIS A 315 14.68 18.15 38.39
CA HIS A 315 15.75 17.39 39.07
C HIS A 315 15.24 16.26 39.97
N ARG A 316 14.11 15.64 39.59
CA ARG A 316 13.49 14.53 40.31
C ARG A 316 13.83 13.16 39.70
N ILE A 317 14.75 13.11 38.77
CA ILE A 317 15.28 11.87 38.23
C ILE A 317 16.77 11.95 38.03
N GLU A 318 17.42 10.83 38.34
CA GLU A 318 18.81 10.59 37.97
C GLU A 318 18.87 9.40 37.02
N VAL A 319 19.56 9.56 35.88
CA VAL A 319 19.75 8.49 34.88
C VAL A 319 21.22 8.15 34.77
N LYS A 320 21.54 6.87 34.79
CA LYS A 320 22.88 6.35 34.53
C LYS A 320 22.84 5.32 33.41
N ILE A 321 23.95 5.22 32.67
CA ILE A 321 24.14 4.25 31.61
C ILE A 321 25.09 3.19 32.13
N VAL A 322 24.72 1.90 31.91
CA VAL A 322 25.53 0.78 32.41
C VAL A 322 25.95 -0.16 31.29
N MET A 323 27.17 -0.67 31.38
CA MET A 323 27.74 -1.66 30.47
C MET A 323 28.48 -2.77 31.21
N LEU A 324 28.42 -4.00 30.70
CA LEU A 324 29.28 -5.09 31.16
C LEU A 324 30.72 -4.90 30.68
N LYS A 325 31.70 -5.24 31.51
CA LYS A 325 33.13 -5.21 31.16
C LYS A 325 33.56 -6.38 30.29
N GLU A 326 32.85 -7.52 30.36
CA GLU A 326 33.07 -8.70 29.52
C GLU A 326 31.91 -8.92 28.53
N ASP A 327 32.12 -9.77 27.53
CA ASP A 327 31.11 -10.08 26.50
C ASP A 327 29.86 -10.69 27.14
N GLY A 328 28.78 -9.93 27.20
CA GLY A 328 27.51 -10.34 27.78
C GLY A 328 26.48 -9.19 27.77
N ILE A 329 25.23 -9.53 28.08
CA ILE A 329 24.16 -8.57 28.25
C ILE A 329 23.69 -8.64 29.70
N ALA A 330 23.64 -7.50 30.41
CA ALA A 330 23.00 -7.42 31.72
C ALA A 330 21.50 -7.71 31.55
N HIS A 331 21.08 -8.91 31.87
CA HIS A 331 19.72 -9.42 31.59
C HIS A 331 18.71 -9.15 32.71
N GLU A 332 19.14 -8.68 33.85
CA GLU A 332 18.25 -8.47 35.00
C GLU A 332 17.38 -7.22 34.78
N LYS A 333 16.11 -7.41 35.08
CA LYS A 333 15.07 -6.36 34.97
C LYS A 333 14.31 -6.43 36.30
N PHE A 334 14.59 -5.45 37.14
CA PHE A 334 13.91 -5.34 38.42
C PHE A 334 13.63 -3.86 38.73
N GLY A 335 12.70 -3.61 39.60
CA GLY A 335 12.45 -2.28 40.11
C GLY A 335 11.76 -2.33 41.46
N ILE A 336 11.95 -1.28 42.24
CA ILE A 336 11.45 -1.14 43.60
C ILE A 336 10.62 0.17 43.61
N PHE A 337 9.35 0.03 43.92
CA PHE A 337 8.44 1.15 44.11
C PHE A 337 8.25 1.36 45.62
N ALA A 338 8.34 2.57 46.10
CA ALA A 338 8.07 2.91 47.49
C ALA A 338 7.05 4.02 47.64
N ASP A 339 6.21 3.97 48.67
CA ASP A 339 5.28 5.03 49.04
C ASP A 339 5.88 6.00 50.08
N THR A 340 5.08 7.01 50.48
CA THR A 340 5.50 8.00 51.49
C THR A 340 5.58 7.44 52.91
N GLU A 341 5.02 6.25 53.17
CA GLU A 341 5.01 5.58 54.48
C GLU A 341 6.13 4.54 54.61
N GLY A 342 6.94 4.33 53.51
CA GLY A 342 8.05 3.37 53.48
C GLY A 342 7.61 1.96 53.17
N ASN A 343 6.40 1.72 52.65
CA ASN A 343 6.02 0.43 52.11
C ASN A 343 6.57 0.28 50.71
N GLU A 344 7.03 -0.93 50.39
CA GLU A 344 7.73 -1.22 49.12
C GLU A 344 7.14 -2.41 48.40
N VAL A 345 7.06 -2.28 47.08
CA VAL A 345 6.80 -3.43 46.20
C VAL A 345 7.91 -3.55 45.13
N ALA A 346 8.51 -4.72 45.04
CA ALA A 346 9.52 -4.99 44.05
C ALA A 346 8.98 -5.97 43.00
N PHE A 347 9.50 -5.86 41.80
CA PHE A 347 9.31 -6.85 40.75
C PHE A 347 10.65 -7.35 40.23
N ASN A 348 10.67 -8.61 39.80
CA ASN A 348 11.77 -9.20 39.06
C ASN A 348 11.19 -10.13 37.98
N GLY A 349 11.82 -10.17 36.82
CA GLY A 349 11.34 -11.02 35.71
C GLY A 349 12.26 -11.04 34.51
N SER A 350 12.06 -12.06 33.69
CA SER A 350 12.74 -12.23 32.40
C SER A 350 12.13 -11.32 31.31
N MET A 351 11.30 -10.35 31.68
CA MET A 351 10.54 -9.54 30.78
C MET A 351 11.46 -8.67 29.95
N ASN A 352 11.76 -9.12 28.73
CA ASN A 352 12.06 -8.18 27.69
C ASN A 352 10.79 -7.35 27.50
N LEU A 353 10.72 -6.16 28.07
CA LEU A 353 9.61 -5.23 27.94
C LEU A 353 9.39 -4.84 26.46
N THR A 354 9.18 -5.86 25.62
CA THR A 354 8.86 -5.69 24.20
C THR A 354 7.34 -5.68 24.03
N ALA A 355 6.79 -4.85 23.13
CA ALA A 355 5.35 -4.79 22.89
C ALA A 355 4.76 -6.14 22.46
N SER A 356 5.57 -7.05 21.89
CA SER A 356 5.21 -8.44 21.61
C SER A 356 5.24 -9.33 22.84
N GLY A 357 6.05 -8.97 23.84
CA GLY A 357 6.07 -9.67 25.14
C GLY A 357 4.80 -9.49 25.92
N LEU A 358 4.13 -8.33 25.79
CA LEU A 358 2.88 -8.05 26.49
C LEU A 358 1.65 -8.71 25.89
N THR A 359 1.74 -9.11 24.62
CA THR A 359 0.57 -9.66 23.90
C THR A 359 0.78 -11.08 23.36
N LYS A 360 2.03 -11.54 23.14
CA LYS A 360 2.29 -12.81 22.44
C LYS A 360 3.33 -13.72 23.06
N ASN A 361 4.37 -13.19 23.73
CA ASN A 361 5.30 -14.02 24.48
C ASN A 361 4.77 -14.29 25.88
N ILE A 362 5.11 -15.45 26.48
CA ILE A 362 4.82 -15.73 27.89
C ILE A 362 5.85 -14.94 28.70
N GLU A 363 5.55 -13.69 28.97
CA GLU A 363 6.36 -12.87 29.86
C GLU A 363 5.68 -12.77 31.21
N ALA A 364 6.44 -12.97 32.25
CA ALA A 364 5.94 -12.94 33.60
C ALA A 364 6.88 -12.15 34.49
N ILE A 365 6.31 -11.45 35.41
CA ILE A 365 7.00 -10.81 36.52
C ILE A 365 6.53 -11.44 37.82
N ASP A 366 7.46 -11.70 38.72
CA ASP A 366 7.18 -12.06 40.10
C ASP A 366 7.27 -10.79 40.93
N THR A 367 6.36 -10.65 41.91
CA THR A 367 6.24 -9.45 42.71
C THR A 367 6.36 -9.76 44.19
N ILE A 368 7.03 -8.89 44.93
CA ILE A 368 7.34 -9.03 46.34
C ILE A 368 6.87 -7.74 47.03
N CYS A 369 6.14 -7.86 48.14
CA CYS A 369 5.61 -6.71 48.90
C CYS A 369 6.18 -6.74 50.32
N SER A 370 6.76 -5.64 50.76
CA SER A 370 7.44 -5.52 52.08
C SER A 370 6.51 -5.78 53.27
N TRP A 371 5.20 -5.59 53.13
CA TRP A 371 4.19 -5.76 54.17
C TRP A 371 3.63 -7.16 54.31
N ARG A 372 4.02 -8.09 53.43
CA ARG A 372 3.50 -9.48 53.47
C ARG A 372 4.20 -10.37 54.48
N SER A 373 5.53 -10.33 54.54
CA SER A 373 6.34 -11.15 55.44
C SER A 373 7.71 -10.50 55.67
N ASP A 374 8.38 -10.97 56.76
CA ASP A 374 9.76 -10.54 57.05
C ASP A 374 10.73 -11.08 55.99
N ASP A 375 10.49 -12.28 55.47
CA ASP A 375 11.27 -12.88 54.36
C ASP A 375 11.16 -12.02 53.06
N ASP A 376 9.97 -11.49 52.77
CA ASP A 376 9.78 -10.63 51.63
C ASP A 376 10.51 -9.27 51.81
N ARG A 377 10.53 -8.77 53.01
CA ARG A 377 11.28 -7.55 53.36
C ARG A 377 12.78 -7.76 53.20
N GLU A 378 13.29 -8.92 53.60
CA GLU A 378 14.71 -9.26 53.43
C GLU A 378 15.07 -9.42 51.93
N ARG A 379 14.18 -9.96 51.13
CA ARG A 379 14.35 -10.07 49.68
C ARG A 379 14.40 -8.69 48.99
N ILE A 380 13.53 -7.79 49.38
CA ILE A 380 13.53 -6.40 48.84
C ILE A 380 14.82 -5.70 49.20
N LYS A 381 15.33 -5.92 50.46
CA LYS A 381 16.63 -5.42 50.86
C LYS A 381 17.76 -5.95 49.98
N GLY A 382 17.69 -7.20 49.55
CA GLY A 382 18.65 -7.76 48.58
C GLY A 382 18.64 -7.01 47.27
N TYR A 383 17.44 -6.67 46.74
CA TYR A 383 17.34 -5.86 45.53
C TYR A 383 17.85 -4.42 45.69
N HIS A 384 17.69 -3.83 46.87
CA HIS A 384 18.32 -2.54 47.15
C HIS A 384 19.83 -2.64 47.15
N ASP A 385 20.40 -3.68 47.78
CA ASP A 385 21.86 -3.88 47.81
C ASP A 385 22.43 -4.12 46.41
N ASP A 386 21.73 -4.83 45.56
CA ASP A 386 22.10 -5.04 44.16
C ASP A 386 22.02 -3.73 43.36
N PHE A 387 20.93 -2.97 43.52
CA PHE A 387 20.75 -1.68 42.86
C PHE A 387 21.85 -0.67 43.27
N GLU A 388 22.08 -0.52 44.56
CA GLU A 388 23.10 0.37 45.10
C GLU A 388 24.54 -0.05 44.70
N SER A 389 24.80 -1.36 44.63
CA SER A 389 26.08 -1.86 44.13
C SER A 389 26.38 -1.40 42.69
N ILE A 390 25.37 -1.43 41.82
CA ILE A 390 25.48 -0.93 40.46
C ILE A 390 25.52 0.60 40.47
N TRP A 391 24.58 1.24 41.19
CA TRP A 391 24.41 2.67 41.20
C TRP A 391 25.66 3.43 41.67
N GLU A 392 26.31 2.92 42.68
CA GLU A 392 27.56 3.48 43.21
C GLU A 392 28.83 3.00 42.51
N ASN A 393 28.69 2.31 41.37
CA ASN A 393 29.80 1.74 40.60
C ASN A 393 30.73 0.81 41.42
N ARG A 394 30.13 0.08 42.38
CA ARG A 394 30.86 -0.92 43.23
C ARG A 394 30.87 -2.30 42.63
N ASN A 395 30.04 -2.58 41.63
CA ASN A 395 29.97 -3.86 40.93
C ASN A 395 31.21 -4.04 40.04
N PRO A 396 32.02 -5.10 40.25
CA PRO A 396 33.27 -5.29 39.52
C PRO A 396 33.07 -5.55 38.01
N ASP A 397 31.91 -6.05 37.61
CA ASP A 397 31.63 -6.52 36.25
C ASP A 397 30.92 -5.46 35.37
N ILE A 398 30.54 -4.33 35.99
CA ILE A 398 29.78 -3.26 35.33
C ILE A 398 30.59 -1.97 35.33
N MET A 399 30.46 -1.20 34.22
CA MET A 399 30.90 0.17 34.12
C MET A 399 29.65 1.05 34.14
N VAL A 400 29.72 2.16 34.89
CA VAL A 400 28.62 3.11 35.04
C VAL A 400 29.04 4.47 34.54
N PHE A 401 28.20 5.10 33.73
CA PHE A 401 28.41 6.41 33.13
C PHE A 401 27.23 7.34 33.45
N PRO A 402 27.43 8.64 33.66
CA PRO A 402 26.36 9.62 33.70
C PRO A 402 25.68 9.74 32.34
N ALA A 403 24.42 10.21 32.32
CA ALA A 403 23.63 10.34 31.09
C ALA A 403 23.19 11.80 30.83
N GLU A 404 24.08 12.78 31.07
CA GLU A 404 23.75 14.22 31.01
C GLU A 404 23.32 14.67 29.62
N GLU A 405 24.07 14.31 28.58
CA GLU A 405 23.76 14.71 27.21
C GLU A 405 22.46 14.03 26.70
N PHE A 406 22.27 12.77 27.10
CA PHE A 406 21.02 12.04 26.82
C PHE A 406 19.80 12.72 27.47
N CYS A 407 19.92 13.14 28.74
CA CYS A 407 18.88 13.88 29.44
C CYS A 407 18.61 15.24 28.77
N ASN A 408 19.67 15.99 28.40
CA ASN A 408 19.54 17.23 27.67
C ASN A 408 18.83 17.05 26.33
N ARG A 409 19.11 15.97 25.62
CA ARG A 409 18.45 15.64 24.36
C ARG A 409 16.96 15.37 24.54
N ILE A 410 16.55 14.72 25.63
CA ILE A 410 15.15 14.51 25.99
C ILE A 410 14.47 15.86 26.29
N LEU A 411 15.07 16.72 27.07
CA LEU A 411 14.54 18.03 27.40
C LEU A 411 14.28 18.89 26.15
N VAL A 412 15.21 18.90 25.21
CA VAL A 412 15.08 19.67 23.96
C VAL A 412 14.00 19.07 23.04
N THR A 413 13.88 17.74 23.02
CA THR A 413 12.96 17.05 22.11
C THR A 413 11.52 17.08 22.61
N TYR A 414 11.32 17.01 23.95
CA TYR A 414 10.00 16.96 24.58
C TYR A 414 9.86 18.04 25.67
N PRO A 415 9.93 19.31 25.33
CA PRO A 415 9.74 20.38 26.33
C PRO A 415 8.35 20.27 26.93
N THR A 416 8.27 20.09 28.24
CA THR A 416 6.99 19.90 28.94
C THR A 416 7.00 20.78 30.21
N SER A 417 5.99 21.64 30.32
CA SER A 417 5.89 22.61 31.43
C SER A 417 4.64 22.44 32.28
N ASP A 418 3.70 21.55 31.90
CA ASP A 418 2.42 21.40 32.59
C ASP A 418 2.11 19.93 32.92
N ILE A 419 1.99 19.64 34.22
CA ILE A 419 1.68 18.30 34.72
C ILE A 419 0.24 17.90 34.43
N ASP A 420 -0.70 18.81 34.39
CA ASP A 420 -2.11 18.51 34.13
C ASP A 420 -2.32 18.10 32.66
N ASP A 421 -1.50 18.62 31.74
CA ASP A 421 -1.51 18.17 30.34
C ASP A 421 -0.95 16.75 30.19
N LEU A 422 0.03 16.38 31.01
CA LEU A 422 0.54 14.99 31.07
C LEU A 422 -0.53 14.02 31.56
N VAL A 423 -1.24 14.39 32.64
CA VAL A 423 -2.33 13.56 33.17
C VAL A 423 -3.50 13.45 32.18
N LYS A 424 -3.85 14.52 31.48
CA LYS A 424 -4.86 14.46 30.41
C LYS A 424 -4.43 13.52 29.26
N LEU A 425 -3.16 13.60 28.84
CA LEU A 425 -2.60 12.73 27.79
C LEU A 425 -2.59 11.27 28.27
N GLU A 426 -2.24 11.01 29.53
CA GLU A 426 -2.27 9.68 30.12
C GLU A 426 -3.69 9.08 30.11
N ASN A 427 -4.69 9.87 30.48
CA ASN A 427 -6.09 9.44 30.44
C ASN A 427 -6.55 9.08 29.01
N VAL A 428 -6.05 9.78 28.00
CA VAL A 428 -6.31 9.42 26.59
C VAL A 428 -5.64 8.10 26.23
N VAL A 429 -4.37 7.93 26.60
CA VAL A 429 -3.59 6.71 26.37
C VAL A 429 -4.22 5.51 27.10
N MET A 430 -4.71 5.69 28.32
CA MET A 430 -5.41 4.64 29.10
C MET A 430 -6.70 4.19 28.40
N LYS A 431 -7.51 5.14 27.91
CA LYS A 431 -8.72 4.84 27.15
C LYS A 431 -8.41 4.13 25.83
N GLU A 432 -7.35 4.53 25.13
CA GLU A 432 -6.89 3.83 23.91
C GLU A 432 -6.48 2.38 24.23
N LEU A 433 -5.82 2.15 25.38
CA LEU A 433 -5.46 0.81 25.87
C LEU A 433 -6.67 -0.05 26.21
N GLU A 434 -7.65 0.50 26.89
CA GLU A 434 -8.90 -0.18 27.22
C GLU A 434 -9.64 -0.55 25.92
N GLN A 435 -9.70 0.35 24.95
CA GLN A 435 -10.27 0.08 23.62
C GLN A 435 -9.46 -0.96 22.85
N GLU A 436 -8.13 -0.90 22.86
CA GLU A 436 -7.27 -1.91 22.22
C GLU A 436 -7.41 -3.28 22.91
N ASN A 437 -7.49 -3.34 24.22
CA ASN A 437 -7.74 -4.58 24.96
C ASN A 437 -9.15 -5.13 24.68
N TYR A 438 -10.16 -4.28 24.60
CA TYR A 438 -11.52 -4.66 24.19
C TYR A 438 -11.55 -5.16 22.75
N LEU A 439 -10.87 -4.44 21.84
CA LEU A 439 -10.75 -4.84 20.43
C LEU A 439 -9.86 -6.09 20.26
N ALA A 440 -8.85 -6.29 21.09
CA ALA A 440 -7.99 -7.49 21.06
C ALA A 440 -8.71 -8.76 21.52
N THR A 441 -9.73 -8.65 22.37
CA THR A 441 -10.59 -9.78 22.77
C THR A 441 -11.67 -10.09 21.73
N VAL A 442 -11.97 -9.16 20.80
CA VAL A 442 -13.03 -9.29 19.77
C VAL A 442 -12.46 -9.52 18.36
N ASP A 443 -11.17 -9.34 18.14
CA ASP A 443 -10.58 -9.02 16.83
C ASP A 443 -9.47 -9.97 16.36
N GLU A 444 -9.56 -11.27 16.69
CA GLU A 444 -8.71 -12.26 15.99
C GLU A 444 -9.13 -12.36 14.51
N PRO A 445 -8.19 -12.60 13.59
CA PRO A 445 -8.54 -12.93 12.22
C PRO A 445 -9.53 -14.09 12.18
N HIS A 446 -10.60 -13.92 11.41
CA HIS A 446 -11.65 -14.90 11.30
C HIS A 446 -12.15 -15.01 9.86
N PHE A 447 -12.77 -16.13 9.55
CA PHE A 447 -13.44 -16.29 8.25
C PHE A 447 -14.61 -15.31 8.14
N PRO A 448 -14.81 -14.65 6.96
CA PRO A 448 -15.79 -13.58 6.84
C PRO A 448 -17.23 -14.02 7.20
N SER A 449 -17.89 -13.30 8.08
CA SER A 449 -19.23 -13.61 8.61
C SER A 449 -20.35 -13.62 7.54
N LYS A 450 -20.10 -12.99 6.38
CA LYS A 450 -21.00 -13.08 5.21
C LYS A 450 -21.17 -14.51 4.70
N PHE A 451 -20.24 -15.41 5.02
CA PHE A 451 -20.34 -16.85 4.72
C PHE A 451 -20.70 -17.61 5.99
N LYS A 452 -22.00 -17.77 6.24
CA LYS A 452 -22.55 -18.35 7.49
C LYS A 452 -22.01 -19.75 7.82
N ASP A 453 -21.71 -20.55 6.78
CA ASP A 453 -21.25 -21.94 6.91
C ASP A 453 -19.71 -22.06 6.99
N GLY A 454 -18.98 -20.94 7.10
CA GLY A 454 -17.52 -20.94 7.11
C GLY A 454 -16.90 -21.27 5.75
N PRO A 455 -15.66 -21.76 5.72
CA PRO A 455 -14.97 -22.14 4.50
C PRO A 455 -15.65 -23.37 3.85
N ARG A 456 -15.76 -23.33 2.53
CA ARG A 456 -16.37 -24.42 1.75
C ARG A 456 -15.42 -25.63 1.73
N PRO A 457 -15.95 -26.88 1.55
CA PRO A 457 -15.12 -28.08 1.54
C PRO A 457 -13.90 -27.98 0.60
N TYR A 458 -14.10 -27.51 -0.63
CA TYR A 458 -13.01 -27.36 -1.59
C TYR A 458 -11.94 -26.33 -1.18
N GLN A 459 -12.26 -25.36 -0.32
CA GLN A 459 -11.31 -24.38 0.22
C GLN A 459 -10.47 -25.01 1.35
N ILE A 460 -11.08 -25.89 2.13
CA ILE A 460 -10.42 -26.71 3.13
C ILE A 460 -9.48 -27.72 2.45
N ASP A 461 -9.95 -28.40 1.41
CA ASP A 461 -9.15 -29.33 0.61
C ASP A 461 -7.91 -28.63 0.00
N ALA A 462 -8.10 -27.40 -0.51
CA ALA A 462 -7.01 -26.61 -1.08
C ALA A 462 -5.94 -26.27 -0.02
N TYR A 463 -6.36 -25.90 1.18
CA TYR A 463 -5.43 -25.66 2.29
C TYR A 463 -4.66 -26.92 2.67
N GLN A 464 -5.36 -28.06 2.81
CA GLN A 464 -4.71 -29.31 3.17
C GLN A 464 -3.70 -29.76 2.10
N ALA A 465 -4.08 -29.70 0.83
CA ALA A 465 -3.19 -30.03 -0.28
C ALA A 465 -1.92 -29.17 -0.31
N TRP A 466 -2.07 -27.87 -0.01
CA TRP A 466 -0.95 -26.93 0.05
C TRP A 466 -0.05 -27.20 1.27
N LYS A 467 -0.63 -27.51 2.43
CA LYS A 467 0.08 -27.88 3.65
C LYS A 467 0.91 -29.16 3.45
N ASP A 468 0.31 -30.19 2.83
CA ASP A 468 0.94 -31.47 2.55
C ASP A 468 2.09 -31.36 1.54
N ARG A 469 2.04 -30.38 0.63
CA ARG A 469 3.13 -30.09 -0.32
C ARG A 469 4.19 -29.12 0.20
N GLY A 470 4.31 -28.96 1.50
CA GLY A 470 5.33 -28.10 2.12
C GLY A 470 5.07 -26.61 1.95
N LYS A 471 3.82 -26.24 1.84
CA LYS A 471 3.34 -24.86 1.79
C LYS A 471 3.84 -24.07 0.57
N ARG A 472 3.99 -24.77 -0.57
CA ARG A 472 4.30 -24.20 -1.88
C ARG A 472 3.40 -24.82 -2.91
N GLY A 473 2.78 -24.01 -3.77
CA GLY A 473 1.93 -24.56 -4.82
C GLY A 473 1.12 -23.57 -5.63
N VAL A 474 0.51 -24.11 -6.67
CA VAL A 474 -0.37 -23.40 -7.62
C VAL A 474 -1.80 -23.87 -7.40
N PHE A 475 -2.69 -22.90 -7.19
CA PHE A 475 -4.13 -23.12 -7.20
C PHE A 475 -4.69 -22.78 -8.57
N ALA A 476 -4.90 -23.81 -9.38
CA ALA A 476 -5.50 -23.72 -10.71
C ALA A 476 -7.02 -23.71 -10.57
N MET A 477 -7.60 -22.56 -10.25
CA MET A 477 -9.02 -22.42 -9.95
C MET A 477 -9.72 -21.52 -10.96
N ALA A 478 -10.90 -21.91 -11.43
CA ALA A 478 -11.69 -21.13 -12.37
C ALA A 478 -12.01 -19.73 -11.82
N THR A 479 -12.19 -18.76 -12.72
CA THR A 479 -12.58 -17.40 -12.34
C THR A 479 -13.95 -17.39 -11.70
N GLY A 480 -14.11 -16.68 -10.57
CA GLY A 480 -15.40 -16.61 -9.86
C GLY A 480 -15.60 -17.70 -8.79
N THR A 481 -14.66 -18.62 -8.60
CA THR A 481 -14.75 -19.70 -7.60
C THR A 481 -14.17 -19.34 -6.24
N GLY A 482 -13.76 -18.08 -6.02
CA GLY A 482 -13.28 -17.61 -4.73
C GLY A 482 -11.80 -17.89 -4.45
N LYS A 483 -10.92 -17.80 -5.47
CA LYS A 483 -9.45 -17.89 -5.31
C LYS A 483 -8.90 -17.07 -4.16
N THR A 484 -9.32 -15.80 -4.08
CA THR A 484 -8.93 -14.85 -3.03
C THR A 484 -9.29 -15.36 -1.64
N ILE A 485 -10.55 -15.81 -1.48
CA ILE A 485 -11.04 -16.33 -0.19
C ILE A 485 -10.30 -17.62 0.19
N THR A 486 -10.03 -18.49 -0.79
CA THR A 486 -9.29 -19.75 -0.57
C THR A 486 -7.88 -19.48 -0.07
N SER A 487 -7.15 -18.56 -0.69
CA SER A 487 -5.78 -18.23 -0.27
C SER A 487 -5.72 -17.47 1.06
N LEU A 488 -6.70 -16.60 1.33
CA LEU A 488 -6.81 -15.93 2.63
C LEU A 488 -7.21 -16.92 3.73
N ASN A 489 -8.01 -17.95 3.41
CA ASN A 489 -8.29 -19.04 4.35
C ASN A 489 -7.00 -19.83 4.70
N CYS A 490 -6.13 -20.09 3.71
CA CYS A 490 -4.82 -20.70 4.01
C CYS A 490 -4.01 -19.83 4.97
N ALA A 491 -3.99 -18.52 4.76
CA ALA A 491 -3.32 -17.57 5.64
C ALA A 491 -3.96 -17.52 7.04
N LEU A 492 -5.27 -17.65 7.14
CA LEU A 492 -6.01 -17.70 8.39
C LEU A 492 -5.67 -18.95 9.19
N GLU A 493 -5.70 -20.12 8.57
CA GLU A 493 -5.35 -21.37 9.25
C GLU A 493 -3.88 -21.38 9.72
N GLU A 494 -2.95 -20.88 8.89
CA GLU A 494 -1.55 -20.72 9.29
C GLU A 494 -1.39 -19.71 10.45
N SER A 495 -2.22 -18.67 10.50
CA SER A 495 -2.13 -17.68 11.60
C SER A 495 -2.57 -18.25 12.93
N ARG A 496 -3.41 -19.29 12.93
CA ARG A 496 -3.81 -20.03 14.13
C ARG A 496 -2.69 -20.96 14.64
N ASP A 497 -1.96 -21.57 13.69
CA ASP A 497 -0.82 -22.45 14.03
C ASP A 497 0.39 -21.63 14.50
N ASP A 498 0.63 -20.45 13.91
CA ASP A 498 1.82 -19.62 14.15
C ASP A 498 1.62 -18.51 15.21
N ASP A 499 0.39 -18.24 15.65
CA ASP A 499 0.01 -17.08 16.50
C ASP A 499 0.32 -15.71 15.86
N PHE A 500 0.61 -15.64 14.56
CA PHE A 500 0.82 -14.41 13.79
C PHE A 500 0.46 -14.59 12.33
N TYR A 501 0.23 -13.47 11.62
CA TYR A 501 0.07 -13.43 10.16
C TYR A 501 1.00 -12.44 9.50
N ARG A 502 1.59 -12.84 8.38
CA ARG A 502 2.51 -12.02 7.58
C ARG A 502 2.30 -12.35 6.12
N LEU A 503 1.73 -11.41 5.38
CA LEU A 503 1.33 -11.65 4.01
C LEU A 503 2.02 -10.66 3.07
N LEU A 504 2.48 -11.16 1.92
CA LEU A 504 2.85 -10.38 0.75
C LEU A 504 1.95 -10.81 -0.40
N ILE A 505 1.06 -9.93 -0.84
CA ILE A 505 0.07 -10.19 -1.88
C ILE A 505 0.46 -9.38 -3.11
N LEU A 506 0.63 -10.07 -4.25
CA LEU A 506 0.97 -9.46 -5.53
C LEU A 506 -0.21 -9.56 -6.47
N VAL A 507 -0.56 -8.44 -7.08
CA VAL A 507 -1.74 -8.31 -7.96
C VAL A 507 -1.38 -7.58 -9.25
N PRO A 508 -2.09 -7.81 -10.36
CA PRO A 508 -1.77 -7.20 -11.66
C PRO A 508 -2.18 -5.73 -11.79
N SER A 509 -3.13 -5.23 -11.00
CA SER A 509 -3.69 -3.88 -11.21
C SER A 509 -4.02 -3.15 -9.91
N LEU A 510 -4.12 -1.80 -9.98
CA LEU A 510 -4.51 -0.95 -8.86
C LEU A 510 -5.93 -1.25 -8.34
N ALA A 511 -6.84 -1.59 -9.23
CA ALA A 511 -8.20 -1.97 -8.86
C ALA A 511 -8.22 -3.22 -7.95
N LEU A 512 -7.34 -4.18 -8.24
CA LEU A 512 -7.19 -5.38 -7.42
C LEU A 512 -6.48 -5.10 -6.08
N VAL A 513 -5.61 -4.09 -5.98
CA VAL A 513 -5.06 -3.66 -4.68
C VAL A 513 -6.17 -3.26 -3.73
N GLU A 514 -7.18 -2.51 -4.21
CA GLU A 514 -8.33 -2.11 -3.40
C GLU A 514 -9.21 -3.31 -3.05
N GLN A 515 -9.57 -4.14 -4.02
CA GLN A 515 -10.41 -5.32 -3.80
C GLN A 515 -9.77 -6.30 -2.81
N TRP A 516 -8.48 -6.58 -2.93
CA TRP A 516 -7.75 -7.41 -1.98
C TRP A 516 -7.69 -6.77 -0.59
N GLY A 517 -7.55 -5.44 -0.52
CA GLY A 517 -7.61 -4.71 0.74
C GLY A 517 -8.96 -4.87 1.44
N ASP A 518 -10.07 -4.88 0.69
CA ASP A 518 -11.40 -5.11 1.23
C ASP A 518 -11.56 -6.56 1.74
N GLU A 519 -11.13 -7.56 0.97
CA GLU A 519 -11.24 -8.96 1.41
C GLU A 519 -10.31 -9.26 2.60
N VAL A 520 -9.12 -8.69 2.65
CA VAL A 520 -8.22 -8.77 3.81
C VAL A 520 -8.90 -8.20 5.07
N ARG A 521 -9.60 -7.07 4.94
CA ARG A 521 -10.38 -6.50 6.04
C ARG A 521 -11.57 -7.38 6.44
N ASN A 522 -12.23 -8.03 5.49
CA ASN A 522 -13.32 -8.97 5.77
C ASN A 522 -12.86 -10.18 6.59
N PHE A 523 -11.59 -10.60 6.45
CA PHE A 523 -10.95 -11.61 7.29
C PHE A 523 -10.41 -11.07 8.61
N ASN A 524 -10.59 -9.77 8.86
CA ASN A 524 -10.08 -9.05 10.00
C ASN A 524 -8.54 -9.05 10.15
N PHE A 525 -7.80 -9.22 9.04
CA PHE A 525 -6.37 -8.95 9.01
C PHE A 525 -6.13 -7.44 9.06
N ARG A 526 -5.24 -7.01 9.94
CA ARG A 526 -4.91 -5.60 10.19
C ARG A 526 -3.51 -5.24 9.65
N ASN A 527 -3.09 -3.98 9.81
CA ASN A 527 -1.79 -3.48 9.37
C ASN A 527 -1.54 -3.69 7.87
N VAL A 528 -2.46 -3.22 7.06
CA VAL A 528 -2.41 -3.33 5.60
C VAL A 528 -1.61 -2.18 5.02
N ILE A 529 -0.52 -2.50 4.31
CA ILE A 529 0.32 -1.54 3.56
C ILE A 529 0.09 -1.77 2.07
N LYS A 530 -0.43 -0.75 1.39
CA LYS A 530 -0.67 -0.79 -0.06
C LYS A 530 0.52 -0.17 -0.80
N VAL A 531 1.30 -0.99 -1.51
CA VAL A 531 2.47 -0.56 -2.27
C VAL A 531 2.05 -0.29 -3.71
N SER A 532 1.73 0.95 -4.00
CA SER A 532 1.28 1.39 -5.32
C SER A 532 1.59 2.87 -5.56
N SER A 533 1.45 3.33 -6.79
CA SER A 533 1.62 4.75 -7.15
C SER A 533 0.60 5.69 -6.47
N GLU A 534 -0.50 5.15 -5.97
CA GLU A 534 -1.55 5.92 -5.29
C GLU A 534 -1.28 6.15 -3.80
N ASN A 535 -0.42 5.35 -3.18
CA ASN A 535 0.01 5.54 -1.80
C ASN A 535 1.44 6.10 -1.75
N ALA A 536 1.58 7.41 -1.71
CA ALA A 536 2.90 8.06 -1.64
C ALA A 536 3.67 7.72 -0.33
N GLN A 537 2.98 7.26 0.72
CA GLN A 537 3.58 7.00 2.04
C GLN A 537 4.03 5.55 2.25
N TRP A 538 3.79 4.65 1.32
CA TRP A 538 4.09 3.23 1.49
C TRP A 538 5.56 2.95 1.91
N LYS A 539 6.51 3.75 1.40
CA LYS A 539 7.93 3.61 1.75
C LYS A 539 8.17 3.84 3.25
N VAL A 540 7.52 4.86 3.79
CA VAL A 540 7.63 5.22 5.21
C VAL A 540 6.92 4.18 6.08
N GLU A 541 5.73 3.73 5.67
CA GLU A 541 4.96 2.71 6.38
C GLU A 541 5.72 1.38 6.44
N LEU A 542 6.26 0.95 5.30
CA LEU A 542 7.03 -0.29 5.20
C LEU A 542 8.36 -0.21 5.99
N ALA A 543 9.07 0.92 5.91
CA ALA A 543 10.29 1.14 6.66
C ALA A 543 10.03 1.11 8.18
N LYS A 544 8.95 1.76 8.66
CA LYS A 544 8.53 1.69 10.06
C LYS A 544 8.22 0.26 10.51
N MET A 545 7.52 -0.50 9.67
CA MET A 545 7.20 -1.90 9.95
C MET A 545 8.47 -2.76 10.05
N ILE A 546 9.38 -2.66 9.07
CA ILE A 546 10.65 -3.40 9.05
C ILE A 546 11.49 -3.05 10.28
N MET A 547 11.55 -1.78 10.64
CA MET A 547 12.27 -1.31 11.81
C MET A 547 11.69 -1.88 13.11
N LYS A 548 10.35 -1.93 13.24
CA LYS A 548 9.70 -2.61 14.38
C LYS A 548 10.09 -4.09 14.47
N MET A 549 10.18 -4.79 13.34
CA MET A 549 10.65 -6.18 13.30
C MET A 549 12.12 -6.30 13.68
N GLY A 550 12.99 -5.41 13.21
CA GLY A 550 14.40 -5.35 13.55
C GLY A 550 14.66 -5.13 15.05
N LEU A 551 13.68 -4.51 15.73
CA LEU A 551 13.68 -4.35 17.19
C LEU A 551 13.13 -5.58 17.95
N GLY A 552 13.00 -6.73 17.28
CA GLY A 552 12.50 -7.97 17.88
C GLY A 552 10.99 -8.00 18.13
N ARG A 553 10.23 -7.01 17.63
CA ARG A 553 8.76 -7.01 17.77
C ARG A 553 8.12 -8.00 16.80
N ASN A 554 7.20 -8.81 17.32
CA ASN A 554 6.38 -9.67 16.49
C ASN A 554 5.28 -8.80 15.82
N VAL A 555 5.48 -8.44 14.55
CA VAL A 555 4.57 -7.56 13.81
C VAL A 555 3.72 -8.39 12.84
N ASN A 556 2.40 -8.28 12.99
CA ASN A 556 1.46 -8.76 11.98
C ASN A 556 1.36 -7.73 10.86
N TYR A 557 1.38 -8.18 9.62
CA TYR A 557 1.25 -7.28 8.46
C TYR A 557 0.66 -7.96 7.24
N VAL A 558 0.04 -7.14 6.40
CA VAL A 558 -0.36 -7.50 5.05
C VAL A 558 0.18 -6.45 4.10
N ILE A 559 1.05 -6.83 3.18
CA ILE A 559 1.56 -5.97 2.12
C ILE A 559 0.84 -6.36 0.83
N ILE A 560 0.17 -5.41 0.19
CA ILE A 560 -0.48 -5.60 -1.10
C ILE A 560 0.23 -4.73 -2.13
N SER A 561 0.81 -5.34 -3.17
CA SER A 561 1.58 -4.64 -4.19
C SER A 561 1.14 -5.03 -5.59
N THR A 562 1.19 -4.07 -6.53
CA THR A 562 1.09 -4.45 -7.94
C THR A 562 2.40 -5.11 -8.39
N TYR A 563 2.36 -5.99 -9.42
CA TYR A 563 3.58 -6.52 -10.03
C TYR A 563 4.51 -5.42 -10.55
N GLN A 564 3.94 -4.32 -11.01
CA GLN A 564 4.71 -3.16 -11.47
C GLN A 564 5.46 -2.47 -10.32
N SER A 565 4.81 -2.29 -9.16
CA SER A 565 5.46 -1.73 -7.97
C SER A 565 6.44 -2.72 -7.34
N PHE A 566 6.16 -4.03 -7.44
CA PHE A 566 7.02 -5.08 -6.93
C PHE A 566 8.44 -5.05 -7.52
N VAL A 567 8.56 -4.76 -8.82
CA VAL A 567 9.89 -4.69 -9.49
C VAL A 567 10.65 -3.39 -9.23
N MET A 568 10.04 -2.42 -8.54
CA MET A 568 10.71 -1.17 -8.20
C MET A 568 11.91 -1.41 -7.27
N LYS A 569 13.04 -0.80 -7.56
CA LYS A 569 14.28 -0.95 -6.79
C LYS A 569 14.10 -0.67 -5.29
N ASP A 570 13.34 0.37 -4.95
CA ASP A 570 13.08 0.75 -3.56
C ASP A 570 12.35 -0.35 -2.79
N PHE A 571 11.41 -1.06 -3.45
CA PHE A 571 10.69 -2.15 -2.82
C PHE A 571 11.55 -3.42 -2.74
N GLN A 572 12.31 -3.72 -3.79
CA GLN A 572 13.21 -4.88 -3.83
C GLN A 572 14.27 -4.86 -2.73
N VAL A 573 14.81 -3.70 -2.37
CA VAL A 573 15.77 -3.54 -1.26
C VAL A 573 15.15 -3.83 0.11
N MET A 574 13.83 -3.68 0.25
CA MET A 574 13.12 -3.91 1.51
C MET A 574 12.68 -5.38 1.68
N LEU A 575 12.48 -6.12 0.60
CA LEU A 575 11.98 -7.50 0.62
C LEU A 575 12.83 -8.48 1.44
N PRO A 576 14.17 -8.51 1.36
CA PRO A 576 15.00 -9.40 2.17
C PRO A 576 14.87 -9.18 3.68
N LYS A 577 14.35 -8.03 4.09
CA LYS A 577 14.14 -7.66 5.50
C LYS A 577 12.79 -8.15 6.04
N LEU A 578 11.95 -8.75 5.20
CA LEU A 578 10.70 -9.35 5.63
C LEU A 578 10.97 -10.65 6.40
N SER A 579 10.04 -11.00 7.28
CA SER A 579 10.15 -12.24 8.09
C SER A 579 10.13 -13.48 7.21
N LYS A 580 10.89 -14.51 7.59
CA LYS A 580 10.87 -15.84 6.97
C LYS A 580 9.48 -16.52 7.02
N GLY A 581 8.65 -16.20 8.01
CA GLY A 581 7.28 -16.69 8.13
C GLY A 581 6.25 -15.98 7.23
N THR A 582 6.68 -15.11 6.33
CA THR A 582 5.78 -14.45 5.36
C THR A 582 5.21 -15.45 4.38
N ILE A 583 3.90 -15.32 4.07
CA ILE A 583 3.24 -16.07 3.00
C ILE A 583 3.14 -15.14 1.78
N LEU A 584 3.69 -15.58 0.66
CA LEU A 584 3.50 -14.93 -0.63
C LEU A 584 2.24 -15.46 -1.30
N ILE A 585 1.34 -14.57 -1.67
CA ILE A 585 0.17 -14.86 -2.51
C ILE A 585 0.32 -14.07 -3.81
N ALA A 586 0.44 -14.77 -4.93
CA ALA A 586 0.57 -14.17 -6.24
C ALA A 586 -0.72 -14.37 -7.03
N ASP A 587 -1.54 -13.32 -7.13
CA ASP A 587 -2.79 -13.36 -7.91
C ASP A 587 -2.51 -13.16 -9.39
N GLU A 588 -3.26 -13.88 -10.24
CA GLU A 588 -3.00 -13.99 -11.67
C GLU A 588 -1.50 -14.25 -11.95
N ALA A 589 -0.98 -15.30 -11.32
CA ALA A 589 0.45 -15.65 -11.25
C ALA A 589 1.13 -15.79 -12.62
N HIS A 590 0.36 -15.95 -13.70
CA HIS A 590 0.89 -15.95 -15.06
C HIS A 590 1.62 -14.63 -15.43
N ASN A 591 1.43 -13.54 -14.68
CA ASN A 591 2.18 -12.30 -14.86
C ASN A 591 3.66 -12.43 -14.44
N ILE A 592 3.98 -13.40 -13.59
CA ILE A 592 5.35 -13.67 -13.13
C ILE A 592 6.26 -14.07 -14.29
N GLY A 593 5.75 -14.78 -15.29
CA GLY A 593 6.51 -15.21 -16.45
C GLY A 593 7.04 -14.09 -17.35
N SER A 594 6.73 -12.80 -17.10
CA SER A 594 7.31 -11.69 -17.86
C SER A 594 8.76 -11.43 -17.44
N ALA A 595 9.64 -11.10 -18.39
CA ALA A 595 11.07 -10.97 -18.15
C ALA A 595 11.45 -9.99 -17.03
N SER A 596 10.75 -8.86 -16.93
CA SER A 596 10.99 -7.85 -15.88
C SER A 596 10.62 -8.35 -14.47
N VAL A 597 9.60 -9.18 -14.37
CA VAL A 597 9.11 -9.70 -13.09
C VAL A 597 9.91 -10.91 -12.64
N ARG A 598 10.30 -11.80 -13.57
CA ARG A 598 11.11 -13.01 -13.29
C ARG A 598 12.35 -12.69 -12.44
N ASN A 599 13.14 -11.71 -12.88
CA ASN A 599 14.38 -11.34 -12.19
C ASN A 599 14.15 -10.90 -10.75
N ALA A 600 13.05 -10.21 -10.47
CA ALA A 600 12.69 -9.77 -9.14
C ALA A 600 12.27 -10.93 -8.21
N PHE A 601 11.70 -12.00 -8.78
CA PHE A 601 11.29 -13.18 -8.03
C PHE A 601 12.47 -14.07 -7.60
N HIS A 602 13.55 -14.13 -8.39
CA HIS A 602 14.74 -14.92 -8.03
C HIS A 602 15.41 -14.44 -6.75
N ALA A 603 15.24 -13.18 -6.37
CA ALA A 603 15.80 -12.61 -5.14
C ALA A 603 14.95 -12.91 -3.88
N LEU A 604 13.75 -13.52 -4.02
CA LEU A 604 12.86 -13.79 -2.90
C LEU A 604 13.24 -15.03 -2.11
N THR A 605 13.43 -14.88 -0.82
CA THR A 605 13.71 -15.95 0.14
C THR A 605 12.48 -16.47 0.88
N ILE A 606 11.27 -15.99 0.53
CA ILE A 606 10.02 -16.40 1.14
C ILE A 606 9.74 -17.88 0.81
N GLU A 607 9.50 -18.69 1.86
CA GLU A 607 9.34 -20.13 1.69
C GLU A 607 7.90 -20.55 1.41
N ARG A 608 6.91 -19.91 2.06
CA ARG A 608 5.48 -20.21 1.92
C ARG A 608 4.91 -19.45 0.74
N ARG A 609 4.43 -20.15 -0.30
CA ARG A 609 4.05 -19.54 -1.57
C ARG A 609 2.76 -20.11 -2.12
N ILE A 610 1.83 -19.24 -2.54
CA ILE A 610 0.58 -19.59 -3.21
C ILE A 610 0.51 -18.83 -4.53
N ALA A 611 0.40 -19.52 -5.65
CA ALA A 611 0.06 -18.94 -6.94
C ALA A 611 -1.42 -19.12 -7.20
N LEU A 612 -2.11 -18.08 -7.62
CA LEU A 612 -3.52 -18.12 -8.02
C LEU A 612 -3.61 -17.87 -9.52
N SER A 613 -4.22 -18.78 -10.25
CA SER A 613 -4.49 -18.58 -11.69
C SER A 613 -5.65 -19.45 -12.14
N ALA A 614 -6.48 -18.93 -13.06
CA ALA A 614 -7.43 -19.77 -13.78
C ALA A 614 -6.78 -20.51 -14.95
N THR A 615 -5.65 -20.00 -15.44
CA THR A 615 -4.90 -20.53 -16.58
C THR A 615 -3.41 -20.44 -16.26
N PRO A 616 -2.84 -21.34 -15.45
CA PRO A 616 -1.43 -21.31 -15.06
C PRO A 616 -0.50 -21.43 -16.28
N ASN A 617 -0.86 -22.24 -17.26
CA ASN A 617 -0.08 -22.47 -18.48
C ASN A 617 -0.13 -21.24 -19.39
N ARG A 618 1.03 -20.81 -19.88
CA ARG A 618 1.19 -19.70 -20.84
C ARG A 618 1.27 -20.27 -22.25
N ILE A 619 0.14 -20.16 -22.98
CA ILE A 619 -0.08 -20.75 -24.31
C ILE A 619 0.98 -20.22 -25.24
N TYR A 620 1.89 -19.95 -25.52
CA TYR A 620 2.95 -19.41 -26.41
C TYR A 620 4.21 -18.98 -25.65
N ASP A 621 4.35 -19.37 -24.37
CA ASP A 621 5.49 -19.03 -23.54
C ASP A 621 5.77 -20.17 -22.55
N GLU A 622 6.33 -21.26 -23.08
CA GLU A 622 6.69 -22.42 -22.26
C GLU A 622 7.79 -22.10 -21.23
N GLU A 623 8.69 -21.19 -21.54
CA GLU A 623 9.73 -20.75 -20.62
C GLU A 623 9.12 -20.05 -19.41
N GLY A 624 8.21 -19.10 -19.65
CA GLY A 624 7.47 -18.43 -18.58
C GLY A 624 6.62 -19.37 -17.74
N THR A 625 6.08 -20.45 -18.32
CA THR A 625 5.37 -21.49 -17.59
C THR A 625 6.32 -22.27 -16.68
N ARG A 626 7.44 -22.75 -17.20
CA ARG A 626 8.46 -23.47 -16.44
C ARG A 626 9.02 -22.65 -15.27
N GLU A 627 9.19 -21.36 -15.45
CA GLU A 627 9.64 -20.46 -14.40
C GLU A 627 8.62 -20.35 -13.25
N ILE A 628 7.33 -20.25 -13.56
CA ILE A 628 6.28 -20.25 -12.55
C ILE A 628 6.27 -21.56 -11.79
N GLU A 629 6.29 -22.68 -12.51
CA GLU A 629 6.30 -24.04 -11.94
C GLU A 629 7.52 -24.26 -11.04
N SER A 630 8.70 -23.82 -11.49
CA SER A 630 9.93 -23.89 -10.69
C SER A 630 9.86 -23.04 -9.42
N PHE A 631 9.37 -21.81 -9.54
CA PHE A 631 9.30 -20.88 -8.40
C PHE A 631 8.33 -21.38 -7.32
N PHE A 632 7.20 -21.93 -7.71
CA PHE A 632 6.21 -22.49 -6.76
C PHE A 632 6.47 -23.95 -6.44
N ASN A 633 7.49 -24.60 -7.02
CA ASN A 633 7.83 -26.00 -6.91
C ASN A 633 6.62 -26.91 -7.18
N ASP A 634 5.90 -26.61 -8.26
CA ASP A 634 4.64 -27.26 -8.58
C ASP A 634 4.46 -27.39 -10.10
N THR A 635 4.08 -28.57 -10.56
CA THR A 635 3.82 -28.90 -11.97
C THR A 635 2.46 -29.56 -12.10
N HIS A 636 1.92 -29.62 -13.33
CA HIS A 636 0.67 -30.32 -13.57
C HIS A 636 0.76 -31.83 -13.21
N PRO A 637 -0.22 -32.41 -12.50
CA PRO A 637 -1.37 -31.77 -11.89
C PRO A 637 -0.96 -30.91 -10.69
N TYR A 638 -1.43 -29.64 -10.71
CA TYR A 638 -1.06 -28.63 -9.70
C TYR A 638 -1.51 -29.03 -8.29
N THR A 639 -0.98 -28.34 -7.28
CA THR A 639 -1.31 -28.58 -5.85
C THR A 639 -2.81 -28.65 -5.64
N TYR A 640 -3.56 -27.74 -6.25
CA TYR A 640 -5.01 -27.79 -6.20
C TYR A 640 -5.62 -27.30 -7.52
N SER A 641 -6.56 -28.08 -8.05
CA SER A 641 -7.30 -27.77 -9.26
C SER A 641 -8.80 -27.73 -8.96
N PHE A 642 -9.44 -26.62 -9.36
CA PHE A 642 -10.88 -26.46 -9.29
C PHE A 642 -11.40 -25.94 -10.63
N SER A 643 -11.66 -26.87 -11.55
CA SER A 643 -12.02 -26.58 -12.93
C SER A 643 -13.39 -25.90 -13.03
N MET A 644 -13.66 -25.24 -14.18
CA MET A 644 -14.96 -24.61 -14.46
C MET A 644 -16.07 -25.67 -14.54
N SER A 645 -15.77 -26.84 -15.10
CA SER A 645 -16.69 -27.98 -15.15
C SER A 645 -17.14 -28.39 -13.74
N ARG A 646 -16.19 -28.63 -12.85
CA ARG A 646 -16.45 -28.94 -11.44
C ARG A 646 -17.21 -27.82 -10.74
N ALA A 647 -16.85 -26.56 -10.99
CA ALA A 647 -17.49 -25.42 -10.37
C ALA A 647 -18.98 -25.27 -10.80
N ILE A 648 -19.32 -25.57 -12.06
CA ILE A 648 -20.70 -25.58 -12.53
C ILE A 648 -21.44 -26.77 -11.93
N LYS A 649 -20.84 -27.96 -11.93
CA LYS A 649 -21.44 -29.19 -11.37
C LYS A 649 -21.72 -29.09 -9.87
N GLU A 650 -20.80 -28.45 -9.12
CA GLU A 650 -20.97 -28.18 -7.68
C GLU A 650 -21.78 -26.90 -7.40
N GLU A 651 -22.44 -26.34 -8.42
CA GLU A 651 -23.26 -25.13 -8.31
C GLU A 651 -22.51 -23.91 -7.73
N ARG A 652 -21.22 -23.78 -7.97
CA ARG A 652 -20.44 -22.61 -7.57
C ARG A 652 -20.42 -21.53 -8.64
N LEU A 653 -20.60 -21.96 -9.90
CA LEU A 653 -20.83 -21.10 -11.04
C LEU A 653 -22.19 -21.45 -11.67
N MET A 654 -22.79 -20.45 -12.33
CA MET A 654 -24.04 -20.64 -13.04
C MET A 654 -23.83 -21.45 -14.32
N PRO A 655 -24.75 -22.36 -14.68
CA PRO A 655 -24.79 -22.93 -16.03
C PRO A 655 -25.08 -21.83 -17.06
N TYR A 656 -24.72 -22.08 -18.32
CA TYR A 656 -24.86 -21.08 -19.36
C TYR A 656 -25.27 -21.68 -20.71
N TYR A 657 -25.90 -20.83 -21.53
CA TYR A 657 -26.16 -21.05 -22.93
C TYR A 657 -25.16 -20.31 -23.78
N TYR A 658 -24.67 -20.90 -24.86
CA TYR A 658 -23.72 -20.33 -25.80
C TYR A 658 -24.29 -20.26 -27.21
N PHE A 659 -24.22 -19.10 -27.84
CA PHE A 659 -24.75 -18.82 -29.15
C PHE A 659 -23.67 -18.12 -30.01
N PRO A 660 -22.91 -18.87 -30.84
CA PRO A 660 -22.02 -18.27 -31.80
C PRO A 660 -22.80 -17.69 -32.99
N TYR A 661 -22.48 -16.46 -33.38
CA TYR A 661 -23.05 -15.78 -34.52
C TYR A 661 -21.94 -15.48 -35.55
N LEU A 662 -22.15 -15.89 -36.80
CA LEU A 662 -21.18 -15.72 -37.87
C LEU A 662 -21.24 -14.31 -38.45
N ALA A 663 -20.12 -13.59 -38.41
CA ALA A 663 -19.93 -12.32 -39.09
C ALA A 663 -18.90 -12.51 -40.23
N ARG A 664 -19.30 -12.19 -41.46
CA ARG A 664 -18.45 -12.29 -42.65
C ARG A 664 -17.99 -10.92 -43.11
N LEU A 665 -16.77 -10.83 -43.65
CA LEU A 665 -16.30 -9.62 -44.31
C LEU A 665 -17.19 -9.25 -45.51
N GLU A 666 -17.47 -7.97 -45.71
CA GLU A 666 -18.15 -7.48 -46.88
C GLU A 666 -17.23 -7.53 -48.12
N ASP A 667 -17.79 -7.40 -49.31
CA ASP A 667 -17.02 -7.62 -50.57
C ASP A 667 -15.84 -6.66 -50.74
N ASP A 668 -15.96 -5.41 -50.36
CA ASP A 668 -14.86 -4.43 -50.41
C ASP A 668 -13.80 -4.71 -49.32
N GLU A 669 -14.24 -5.15 -48.15
CA GLU A 669 -13.32 -5.64 -47.09
C GLU A 669 -12.57 -6.89 -47.55
N MET A 670 -13.22 -7.79 -48.29
CA MET A 670 -12.59 -8.98 -48.89
C MET A 670 -11.52 -8.62 -49.94
N VAL A 671 -11.70 -7.54 -50.72
CA VAL A 671 -10.66 -7.02 -51.62
C VAL A 671 -9.39 -6.66 -50.86
N GLU A 672 -9.55 -5.91 -49.80
CA GLU A 672 -8.40 -5.49 -48.99
C GLU A 672 -7.79 -6.68 -48.21
N TYR A 673 -8.61 -7.56 -47.67
CA TYR A 673 -8.16 -8.80 -47.02
C TYR A 673 -7.33 -9.67 -47.95
N ALA A 674 -7.82 -9.86 -49.18
CA ALA A 674 -7.10 -10.62 -50.22
C ALA A 674 -5.78 -9.95 -50.63
N ARG A 675 -5.75 -8.60 -50.69
CA ARG A 675 -4.54 -7.84 -50.97
C ARG A 675 -3.44 -8.07 -49.89
N ILE A 676 -3.83 -7.95 -48.61
CA ILE A 676 -2.90 -8.16 -47.48
C ILE A 676 -2.46 -9.62 -47.43
N THR A 677 -3.36 -10.56 -47.59
CA THR A 677 -3.06 -12.00 -47.52
C THR A 677 -2.14 -12.43 -48.68
N ARG A 678 -2.29 -11.86 -49.85
CA ARG A 678 -1.40 -12.11 -51.02
C ARG A 678 0.05 -11.67 -50.70
N GLN A 679 0.23 -10.52 -50.08
CA GLN A 679 1.55 -10.06 -49.68
C GLN A 679 2.17 -10.99 -48.61
N LEU A 680 1.40 -11.46 -47.64
CA LEU A 680 1.84 -12.43 -46.65
C LEU A 680 2.28 -13.76 -47.27
N VAL A 681 1.49 -14.29 -48.23
CA VAL A 681 1.81 -15.54 -48.94
C VAL A 681 3.12 -15.38 -49.74
N GLN A 682 3.31 -14.26 -50.44
CA GLN A 682 4.55 -13.99 -51.19
C GLN A 682 5.80 -13.91 -50.29
N MET A 683 5.63 -13.51 -49.05
CA MET A 683 6.73 -13.41 -48.06
C MET A 683 6.96 -14.70 -47.29
N TYR A 684 6.06 -15.68 -47.37
CA TYR A 684 6.19 -16.95 -46.67
C TYR A 684 7.10 -17.93 -47.41
N ASN A 685 8.17 -18.35 -46.80
CA ASN A 685 9.06 -19.35 -47.33
C ASN A 685 8.77 -20.72 -46.69
N SER A 686 8.09 -21.58 -47.45
CA SER A 686 7.72 -22.92 -47.00
C SER A 686 8.93 -23.81 -46.64
N ASN A 687 10.06 -23.61 -47.29
CA ASN A 687 11.27 -24.42 -47.05
C ASN A 687 11.99 -24.04 -45.72
N LYS A 688 11.79 -22.83 -45.24
CA LYS A 688 12.35 -22.32 -43.97
C LYS A 688 11.33 -22.25 -42.83
N GLY A 689 10.04 -22.56 -43.10
CA GLY A 689 8.97 -22.49 -42.13
C GLY A 689 8.71 -21.08 -41.52
N GLY A 690 9.06 -19.99 -42.27
CA GLY A 690 8.96 -18.64 -41.79
C GLY A 690 8.86 -17.58 -42.88
N PHE A 691 8.71 -16.31 -42.45
CA PHE A 691 8.64 -15.17 -43.36
C PHE A 691 10.04 -14.66 -43.74
N THR A 692 10.21 -14.25 -45.00
CA THR A 692 11.48 -13.67 -45.51
C THR A 692 11.78 -12.31 -44.87
N ASP A 693 10.74 -11.54 -44.46
CA ASP A 693 10.82 -10.31 -43.70
C ASP A 693 9.85 -10.40 -42.52
N PRO A 694 10.32 -10.80 -41.33
CA PRO A 694 9.47 -11.01 -40.17
C PRO A 694 8.78 -9.73 -39.66
N GLU A 695 9.44 -8.58 -39.79
CA GLU A 695 8.87 -7.30 -39.29
C GLU A 695 7.71 -6.82 -40.17
N ARG A 696 7.90 -6.86 -41.49
CA ARG A 696 6.86 -6.52 -42.46
C ARG A 696 5.71 -7.52 -42.39
N ALA A 697 6.01 -8.82 -42.25
CA ALA A 697 5.00 -9.83 -42.04
C ALA A 697 4.17 -9.58 -40.79
N ARG A 698 4.81 -9.20 -39.68
CA ARG A 698 4.13 -8.85 -38.43
C ARG A 698 3.17 -7.66 -38.63
N LYS A 699 3.56 -6.61 -39.35
CA LYS A 699 2.70 -5.47 -39.68
C LYS A 699 1.48 -5.90 -40.48
N LEU A 700 1.70 -6.72 -41.54
CA LEU A 700 0.62 -7.22 -42.39
C LEU A 700 -0.34 -8.16 -41.62
N LEU A 701 0.18 -9.04 -40.77
CA LEU A 701 -0.64 -9.86 -39.89
C LEU A 701 -1.51 -9.02 -38.95
N LEU A 702 -0.95 -7.93 -38.41
CA LEU A 702 -1.71 -7.00 -37.58
C LEU A 702 -2.81 -6.27 -38.38
N LEU A 703 -2.48 -5.76 -39.56
CA LEU A 703 -3.47 -5.14 -40.45
C LEU A 703 -4.60 -6.10 -40.83
N ARG A 704 -4.28 -7.36 -41.17
CA ARG A 704 -5.26 -8.40 -41.47
C ARG A 704 -6.15 -8.69 -40.27
N LYS A 705 -5.57 -8.79 -39.08
CA LYS A 705 -6.29 -8.98 -37.84
C LYS A 705 -7.22 -7.80 -37.55
N ASN A 706 -6.75 -6.57 -37.71
CA ASN A 706 -7.54 -5.37 -37.51
C ASN A 706 -8.74 -5.29 -38.46
N LEU A 707 -8.58 -5.72 -39.70
CA LEU A 707 -9.66 -5.80 -40.67
C LEU A 707 -10.79 -6.73 -40.19
N LEU A 708 -10.44 -7.91 -39.68
CA LEU A 708 -11.41 -8.86 -39.10
C LEU A 708 -12.07 -8.29 -37.85
N HIS A 709 -11.28 -7.64 -36.98
CA HIS A 709 -11.83 -7.02 -35.77
C HIS A 709 -12.82 -5.89 -36.07
N LYS A 710 -12.62 -5.18 -37.17
CA LYS A 710 -13.40 -4.00 -37.58
C LYS A 710 -14.47 -4.31 -38.63
N ALA A 711 -14.73 -5.60 -38.95
CA ALA A 711 -15.70 -6.04 -39.94
C ALA A 711 -17.07 -5.36 -39.75
N ARG A 712 -17.55 -4.64 -40.78
CA ARG A 712 -18.77 -3.83 -40.75
C ARG A 712 -20.04 -4.65 -40.54
N ASN A 713 -20.06 -5.87 -41.06
CA ASN A 713 -21.19 -6.80 -40.86
C ASN A 713 -21.48 -7.11 -39.40
N LYS A 714 -20.54 -6.85 -38.47
CA LYS A 714 -20.78 -6.97 -37.03
C LYS A 714 -21.96 -6.13 -36.54
N MET A 715 -22.21 -4.97 -37.15
CA MET A 715 -23.34 -4.12 -36.76
C MET A 715 -24.67 -4.78 -37.09
N ALA A 716 -24.76 -5.46 -38.24
CA ALA A 716 -25.93 -6.24 -38.64
C ALA A 716 -26.12 -7.44 -37.71
N VAL A 717 -25.04 -8.17 -37.41
CA VAL A 717 -25.07 -9.31 -36.47
C VAL A 717 -25.40 -8.84 -35.04
N PHE A 718 -24.91 -7.70 -34.61
CA PHE A 718 -25.26 -7.12 -33.29
C PHE A 718 -26.77 -6.84 -33.21
N ARG A 719 -27.33 -6.23 -34.25
CA ARG A 719 -28.79 -5.99 -34.33
C ARG A 719 -29.57 -7.31 -34.28
N GLN A 720 -29.13 -8.35 -34.97
CA GLN A 720 -29.75 -9.67 -34.94
C GLN A 720 -29.70 -10.27 -33.54
N ILE A 721 -28.59 -10.20 -32.85
CA ILE A 721 -28.45 -10.67 -31.46
C ILE A 721 -29.41 -9.92 -30.55
N LEU A 722 -29.48 -8.59 -30.65
CA LEU A 722 -30.43 -7.78 -29.88
C LEU A 722 -31.88 -8.21 -30.11
N GLN A 723 -32.27 -8.39 -31.38
CA GLN A 723 -33.61 -8.84 -31.74
C GLN A 723 -33.91 -10.25 -31.21
N THR A 724 -32.92 -11.14 -31.19
CA THR A 724 -33.06 -12.49 -30.61
C THR A 724 -33.27 -12.45 -29.09
N ILE A 725 -32.56 -11.54 -28.38
CA ILE A 725 -32.73 -11.37 -26.92
C ILE A 725 -34.08 -10.73 -26.61
N GLY A 726 -34.49 -9.72 -27.36
CA GLY A 726 -35.69 -8.93 -27.16
C GLY A 726 -35.52 -7.82 -26.12
N GLU A 727 -36.30 -6.73 -26.26
CA GLU A 727 -36.19 -5.52 -25.44
C GLU A 727 -36.43 -5.82 -23.95
N ASP A 728 -37.45 -6.61 -23.65
CA ASP A 728 -37.86 -6.90 -22.26
C ASP A 728 -36.84 -7.72 -21.47
N LYS A 729 -36.04 -8.56 -22.15
CA LYS A 729 -35.05 -9.44 -21.56
C LYS A 729 -33.66 -8.80 -21.51
N LEU A 730 -33.43 -7.72 -22.27
CA LEU A 730 -32.11 -7.11 -22.34
C LEU A 730 -31.84 -6.26 -21.11
N LYS A 731 -31.49 -6.95 -20.01
CA LYS A 731 -31.07 -6.37 -18.73
C LYS A 731 -29.80 -7.06 -18.26
N TYR A 732 -28.99 -6.34 -17.46
CA TYR A 732 -27.73 -6.88 -16.92
C TYR A 732 -26.80 -7.45 -18.00
N CYS A 733 -26.69 -6.72 -19.13
CA CYS A 733 -25.94 -7.15 -20.30
C CYS A 733 -24.58 -6.44 -20.38
N PHE A 734 -23.52 -7.23 -20.50
CA PHE A 734 -22.21 -6.75 -20.89
C PHE A 734 -21.98 -6.92 -22.38
N VAL A 735 -21.51 -5.86 -23.05
CA VAL A 735 -21.03 -5.91 -24.43
C VAL A 735 -19.51 -5.72 -24.41
N TYR A 736 -18.77 -6.78 -24.70
CA TYR A 736 -17.30 -6.76 -24.71
C TYR A 736 -16.77 -6.43 -26.11
N SER A 737 -16.08 -5.29 -26.23
CA SER A 737 -15.36 -4.90 -27.43
C SER A 737 -13.87 -5.24 -27.33
N ALA A 738 -13.23 -5.50 -28.47
CA ALA A 738 -11.79 -5.69 -28.51
C ALA A 738 -11.08 -4.38 -28.16
N ALA A 739 -9.94 -4.51 -27.50
CA ALA A 739 -8.99 -3.43 -27.36
C ALA A 739 -7.79 -3.66 -28.26
N GLY A 740 -7.43 -2.70 -29.06
CA GLY A 740 -6.12 -2.65 -29.66
C GLY A 740 -5.06 -2.46 -28.58
N LYS A 741 -4.01 -3.30 -28.52
CA LYS A 741 -2.82 -2.97 -27.71
C LYS A 741 -2.06 -1.87 -28.43
N ARG A 742 -1.65 -0.84 -27.68
CA ARG A 742 -0.59 0.11 -28.09
C ARG A 742 0.65 -0.71 -28.47
N THR A 743 0.89 -0.90 -29.74
CA THR A 743 2.24 -1.16 -30.26
C THR A 743 2.74 0.16 -30.85
N ARG A 744 3.86 0.64 -30.37
CA ARG A 744 4.53 1.92 -30.67
C ARG A 744 4.94 2.12 -32.15
N LEU A 745 4.27 1.52 -33.10
CA LEU A 745 4.77 1.48 -34.48
C LEU A 745 3.82 1.99 -35.58
N ASP A 746 2.64 2.50 -35.26
CA ASP A 746 1.77 3.06 -36.32
C ASP A 746 1.06 4.35 -35.86
N GLU A 747 1.28 5.39 -36.65
CA GLU A 747 0.68 6.74 -36.56
C GLU A 747 -0.81 6.79 -36.91
N VAL A 748 -1.55 5.72 -36.77
CA VAL A 748 -3.01 5.71 -36.95
C VAL A 748 -3.66 5.49 -35.58
N ASP A 749 -4.42 6.46 -35.15
CA ASP A 749 -5.15 6.58 -33.89
C ASP A 749 -6.15 5.42 -33.68
N ASP A 750 -5.63 4.24 -33.26
CA ASP A 750 -6.43 3.02 -33.05
C ASP A 750 -7.41 3.18 -31.88
N GLU A 751 -7.13 4.12 -30.94
CA GLU A 751 -8.00 4.44 -29.81
C GLU A 751 -9.27 5.17 -30.22
N ARG A 752 -9.18 6.12 -31.17
CA ARG A 752 -10.35 6.84 -31.72
C ARG A 752 -11.28 5.92 -32.49
N LEU A 753 -10.73 4.94 -33.18
CA LEU A 753 -11.50 4.02 -34.00
C LEU A 753 -12.26 2.97 -33.17
N ASP A 754 -11.66 2.47 -32.10
CA ASP A 754 -12.32 1.57 -31.14
C ASP A 754 -13.45 2.28 -30.37
N GLU A 755 -13.26 3.55 -30.04
CA GLU A 755 -14.31 4.39 -29.45
C GLU A 755 -15.46 4.64 -30.44
N TYR A 756 -15.13 4.80 -31.70
CA TYR A 756 -16.13 4.93 -32.77
C TYR A 756 -17.00 3.67 -32.88
N ILE A 757 -16.41 2.47 -32.86
CA ILE A 757 -17.14 1.19 -32.91
C ILE A 757 -18.07 1.03 -31.71
N LEU A 758 -17.62 1.41 -30.52
CA LEU A 758 -18.48 1.38 -29.31
C LEU A 758 -19.66 2.35 -29.44
N LYS A 759 -19.43 3.56 -29.92
CA LYS A 759 -20.48 4.56 -30.17
C LYS A 759 -21.45 4.11 -31.23
N GLU A 760 -20.97 3.45 -32.30
CA GLU A 760 -21.80 2.90 -33.36
C GLU A 760 -22.69 1.76 -32.83
N MET A 761 -22.15 0.85 -32.02
CA MET A 761 -22.95 -0.21 -31.37
C MET A 761 -23.99 0.37 -30.41
N GLN A 762 -23.65 1.40 -29.66
CA GLN A 762 -24.62 2.12 -28.81
C GLN A 762 -25.74 2.76 -29.66
N ALA A 763 -25.40 3.33 -30.82
CA ALA A 763 -26.38 3.88 -31.74
C ALA A 763 -27.29 2.79 -32.32
N VAL A 764 -26.76 1.63 -32.73
CA VAL A 764 -27.51 0.47 -33.16
C VAL A 764 -28.48 -0.02 -32.08
N LEU A 765 -27.99 -0.10 -30.83
CA LEU A 765 -28.84 -0.48 -29.69
C LEU A 765 -30.01 0.49 -29.53
N LYS A 766 -29.72 1.79 -29.51
CA LYS A 766 -30.73 2.85 -29.34
C LYS A 766 -31.72 2.93 -30.50
N GLN A 767 -31.29 2.63 -31.73
CA GLN A 767 -32.16 2.51 -32.90
C GLN A 767 -33.06 1.29 -32.80
N THR A 768 -32.54 0.18 -32.24
CA THR A 768 -33.29 -1.08 -32.13
C THR A 768 -34.26 -1.06 -30.94
N PHE A 769 -33.78 -0.56 -29.80
CA PHE A 769 -34.51 -0.48 -28.52
C PHE A 769 -34.32 0.87 -27.84
N PRO A 770 -35.14 1.89 -28.17
CA PRO A 770 -34.97 3.26 -27.64
C PRO A 770 -35.04 3.37 -26.12
N ASN A 771 -35.80 2.50 -25.45
CA ASN A 771 -36.02 2.56 -24.01
C ASN A 771 -34.89 1.87 -23.20
N VAL A 772 -34.04 1.08 -23.82
CA VAL A 772 -32.96 0.38 -23.13
C VAL A 772 -31.85 1.37 -22.73
N THR A 773 -31.56 1.44 -21.44
CA THR A 773 -30.49 2.31 -20.94
C THR A 773 -29.10 1.68 -21.14
N CYS A 774 -28.16 2.45 -21.67
CA CYS A 774 -26.80 1.98 -21.91
C CYS A 774 -25.73 3.03 -21.59
N ASN A 775 -24.54 2.58 -21.25
CA ASN A 775 -23.36 3.44 -21.07
C ASN A 775 -22.07 2.68 -21.45
N SER A 776 -21.00 3.42 -21.67
CA SER A 776 -19.64 2.86 -21.83
C SER A 776 -18.90 2.82 -20.49
N TYR A 777 -18.03 1.83 -20.34
CA TYR A 777 -17.12 1.66 -19.22
C TYR A 777 -15.70 1.56 -19.78
N THR A 778 -14.93 2.63 -19.65
CA THR A 778 -13.63 2.76 -20.31
C THR A 778 -12.52 3.10 -19.32
N GLY A 779 -11.27 3.03 -19.78
CA GLY A 779 -10.10 3.44 -19.00
C GLY A 779 -10.07 4.93 -18.65
N GLU A 780 -10.73 5.76 -19.45
CA GLU A 780 -10.79 7.22 -19.30
C GLU A 780 -11.75 7.66 -18.19
N ASP A 781 -12.68 6.80 -17.81
CA ASP A 781 -13.60 7.10 -16.70
C ASP A 781 -12.82 7.24 -15.39
N SER A 782 -13.11 8.30 -14.60
CA SER A 782 -12.59 8.42 -13.24
C SER A 782 -13.04 7.23 -12.36
N LYS A 783 -12.32 6.96 -11.27
CA LYS A 783 -12.68 5.89 -10.32
C LYS A 783 -14.11 6.02 -9.81
N GLU A 784 -14.51 7.24 -9.48
CA GLU A 784 -15.85 7.52 -8.98
C GLU A 784 -16.91 7.29 -10.07
N MET A 785 -16.65 7.73 -11.30
CA MET A 785 -17.55 7.49 -12.43
C MET A 785 -17.72 6.00 -12.72
N ARG A 786 -16.65 5.22 -12.67
CA ARG A 786 -16.71 3.75 -12.84
C ARG A 786 -17.54 3.11 -11.75
N ARG A 787 -17.37 3.53 -10.50
CA ARG A 787 -18.13 3.02 -9.36
C ARG A 787 -19.62 3.32 -9.51
N GLN A 788 -19.97 4.55 -9.91
CA GLN A 788 -21.35 4.96 -10.14
C GLN A 788 -22.01 4.17 -11.29
N LYS A 789 -21.29 3.96 -12.41
CA LYS A 789 -21.80 3.14 -13.54
C LYS A 789 -22.04 1.68 -13.13
N LEU A 790 -21.14 1.08 -12.35
CA LEU A 790 -21.30 -0.29 -11.86
C LEU A 790 -22.45 -0.40 -10.85
N ALA A 791 -22.61 0.56 -9.97
CA ALA A 791 -23.73 0.60 -9.04
C ALA A 791 -25.07 0.73 -9.79
N ALA A 792 -25.16 1.65 -10.76
CA ALA A 792 -26.35 1.80 -11.60
C ALA A 792 -26.68 0.55 -12.40
N PHE A 793 -25.66 -0.20 -12.86
CA PHE A 793 -25.83 -1.46 -13.53
C PHE A 793 -26.30 -2.57 -12.57
N ALA A 794 -25.70 -2.69 -11.41
CA ALA A 794 -26.09 -3.67 -10.40
C ALA A 794 -27.51 -3.47 -9.89
N GLU A 795 -27.96 -2.23 -9.78
CA GLU A 795 -29.33 -1.85 -9.39
C GLU A 795 -30.34 -1.94 -10.54
N GLY A 796 -29.91 -2.24 -11.75
CA GLY A 796 -30.77 -2.36 -12.94
C GLY A 796 -31.26 -1.03 -13.53
N ARG A 797 -30.73 0.12 -13.06
CA ARG A 797 -30.96 1.44 -13.66
C ARG A 797 -30.26 1.59 -15.01
N LEU A 798 -29.23 0.80 -15.24
CA LEU A 798 -28.49 0.69 -16.46
C LEU A 798 -28.61 -0.75 -16.97
N ASN A 799 -29.20 -0.94 -18.16
CA ASN A 799 -29.47 -2.25 -18.74
C ASN A 799 -28.23 -2.86 -19.41
N VAL A 800 -27.50 -2.05 -20.18
CA VAL A 800 -26.38 -2.50 -21.00
C VAL A 800 -25.14 -1.69 -20.70
N LEU A 801 -24.03 -2.39 -20.41
CA LEU A 801 -22.73 -1.77 -20.18
C LEU A 801 -21.72 -2.22 -21.26
N PHE A 802 -21.28 -1.27 -22.09
CA PHE A 802 -20.26 -1.50 -23.10
C PHE A 802 -18.88 -1.37 -22.49
N ALA A 803 -18.09 -2.43 -22.58
CA ALA A 803 -16.79 -2.50 -21.91
C ALA A 803 -15.62 -2.68 -22.89
N LYS A 804 -14.57 -1.91 -22.65
CA LYS A 804 -13.28 -2.05 -23.32
C LYS A 804 -12.24 -2.39 -22.28
N ASN A 805 -11.65 -3.57 -22.28
CA ASN A 805 -10.59 -4.08 -21.38
C ASN A 805 -10.78 -3.88 -19.87
N CYS A 806 -11.45 -2.82 -19.44
CA CYS A 806 -11.52 -2.40 -18.04
C CYS A 806 -12.35 -3.35 -17.15
N LEU A 807 -13.18 -4.20 -17.77
CA LEU A 807 -13.92 -5.24 -17.06
C LEU A 807 -13.15 -6.56 -16.96
N ASP A 808 -11.94 -6.65 -17.53
CA ASP A 808 -11.18 -7.90 -17.52
C ASP A 808 -10.57 -8.19 -16.14
N GLU A 809 -10.34 -7.16 -15.30
CA GLU A 809 -9.75 -7.29 -13.97
C GLU A 809 -10.47 -6.40 -12.93
N GLY A 810 -10.64 -6.92 -11.71
CA GLY A 810 -11.05 -6.12 -10.55
C GLY A 810 -12.53 -5.70 -10.47
N VAL A 811 -13.43 -6.19 -11.35
CA VAL A 811 -14.85 -5.83 -11.31
C VAL A 811 -15.69 -7.01 -10.81
N ASP A 812 -16.51 -6.80 -9.80
CA ASP A 812 -17.44 -7.78 -9.25
C ASP A 812 -18.90 -7.34 -9.48
N VAL A 813 -19.57 -7.98 -10.44
CA VAL A 813 -20.99 -7.75 -10.73
C VAL A 813 -21.68 -9.10 -10.93
N PRO A 814 -22.07 -9.79 -9.86
CA PRO A 814 -22.67 -11.14 -9.94
C PRO A 814 -23.97 -11.19 -10.74
N ARG A 815 -24.70 -10.08 -10.80
CA ARG A 815 -25.99 -9.99 -11.49
C ARG A 815 -25.90 -9.96 -13.01
N ALA A 816 -24.70 -9.82 -13.60
CA ALA A 816 -24.54 -9.87 -15.05
C ALA A 816 -25.05 -11.20 -15.62
N GLU A 817 -26.02 -11.15 -16.52
CA GLU A 817 -26.72 -12.31 -17.06
C GLU A 817 -26.39 -12.55 -18.53
N TYR A 818 -26.35 -11.49 -19.33
CA TYR A 818 -26.05 -11.53 -20.75
C TYR A 818 -24.65 -11.04 -21.03
N GLY A 819 -23.93 -11.73 -21.91
CA GLY A 819 -22.62 -11.32 -22.41
C GLY A 819 -22.57 -11.38 -23.92
N ILE A 820 -22.32 -10.25 -24.60
CA ILE A 820 -22.13 -10.17 -26.04
C ILE A 820 -20.65 -9.92 -26.32
N PHE A 821 -19.99 -10.90 -26.91
CA PHE A 821 -18.59 -10.83 -27.31
C PHE A 821 -18.49 -10.40 -28.76
N THR A 822 -18.12 -9.18 -29.02
CA THR A 822 -18.14 -8.60 -30.37
C THR A 822 -16.85 -8.82 -31.16
N SER A 823 -15.81 -9.34 -30.52
CA SER A 823 -14.55 -9.67 -31.17
C SER A 823 -13.70 -10.64 -30.37
N SER A 824 -12.95 -11.48 -31.08
CA SER A 824 -11.97 -12.36 -30.50
C SER A 824 -10.79 -11.53 -30.01
N THR A 825 -10.43 -11.73 -28.76
CA THR A 825 -9.10 -11.35 -28.28
C THR A 825 -8.18 -12.53 -28.59
N GLY A 826 -7.05 -12.28 -29.24
CA GLY A 826 -6.08 -13.37 -29.48
C GLY A 826 -5.44 -13.94 -28.20
N ASN A 827 -5.95 -13.54 -27.03
CA ASN A 827 -5.54 -14.02 -25.72
C ASN A 827 -6.67 -14.85 -25.09
N PRO A 828 -6.54 -16.19 -25.02
CA PRO A 828 -7.54 -17.07 -24.42
C PRO A 828 -7.93 -16.68 -23.00
N ARG A 829 -7.04 -16.12 -22.22
CA ARG A 829 -7.28 -15.71 -20.83
C ARG A 829 -8.36 -14.66 -20.69
N GLN A 830 -8.39 -13.69 -21.61
CA GLN A 830 -9.36 -12.60 -21.53
C GLN A 830 -10.80 -13.12 -21.68
N PHE A 831 -11.05 -13.99 -22.63
CA PHE A 831 -12.39 -14.52 -22.78
C PHE A 831 -12.76 -15.50 -21.65
N ILE A 832 -11.81 -16.27 -21.10
CA ILE A 832 -12.03 -17.14 -19.94
C ILE A 832 -12.38 -16.28 -18.70
N GLN A 833 -11.69 -15.18 -18.49
CA GLN A 833 -11.98 -14.25 -17.39
C GLN A 833 -13.35 -13.58 -17.56
N ARG A 834 -13.66 -13.09 -18.76
CA ARG A 834 -14.95 -12.47 -19.08
C ARG A 834 -16.11 -13.46 -18.88
N ARG A 835 -15.98 -14.70 -19.37
CA ARG A 835 -16.94 -15.77 -19.12
C ARG A 835 -17.10 -16.02 -17.62
N GLY A 836 -16.02 -16.19 -16.89
CA GLY A 836 -16.08 -16.44 -15.44
C GLY A 836 -16.78 -15.35 -14.64
N ARG A 837 -16.82 -14.11 -15.14
CA ARG A 837 -17.60 -13.03 -14.51
C ARG A 837 -19.10 -13.18 -14.75
N LEU A 838 -19.47 -13.58 -15.97
CA LEU A 838 -20.87 -13.84 -16.30
C LEU A 838 -21.42 -15.06 -15.57
N LEU A 839 -20.60 -16.03 -15.18
CA LEU A 839 -21.06 -17.24 -14.51
C LEU A 839 -21.14 -17.12 -12.99
N ARG A 840 -20.88 -15.95 -12.40
CA ARG A 840 -21.05 -15.74 -10.96
C ARG A 840 -22.50 -15.95 -10.54
N ARG A 841 -22.68 -16.54 -9.37
CA ARG A 841 -24.03 -16.79 -8.82
C ARG A 841 -24.68 -15.49 -8.32
N HIS A 842 -25.96 -15.37 -8.58
CA HIS A 842 -26.85 -14.39 -8.00
C HIS A 842 -28.21 -15.05 -7.77
N GLU A 843 -28.90 -14.68 -6.70
CA GLU A 843 -30.19 -15.30 -6.33
C GLU A 843 -31.29 -15.16 -7.40
N ASP A 844 -31.31 -14.03 -8.12
CA ASP A 844 -32.27 -13.75 -9.19
C ASP A 844 -31.86 -14.33 -10.56
N LYS A 845 -30.80 -15.12 -10.63
CA LYS A 845 -30.24 -15.60 -11.90
C LYS A 845 -30.21 -17.11 -11.96
N THR A 846 -30.76 -17.67 -13.04
CA THR A 846 -30.83 -19.13 -13.25
C THR A 846 -29.75 -19.61 -14.23
N PHE A 847 -29.52 -18.84 -15.30
CA PHE A 847 -28.55 -19.13 -16.35
C PHE A 847 -27.80 -17.86 -16.76
N ALA A 848 -26.65 -18.03 -17.37
CA ALA A 848 -26.03 -16.98 -18.13
C ALA A 848 -26.18 -17.23 -19.63
N TYR A 849 -26.22 -16.17 -20.43
CA TYR A 849 -26.39 -16.24 -21.88
C TYR A 849 -25.19 -15.56 -22.54
N ILE A 850 -24.45 -16.30 -23.37
CA ILE A 850 -23.27 -15.84 -24.06
C ILE A 850 -23.52 -15.83 -25.55
N TYR A 851 -23.49 -14.64 -26.14
CA TYR A 851 -23.56 -14.41 -27.57
C TYR A 851 -22.18 -14.02 -28.07
N ASP A 852 -21.67 -14.75 -29.06
CA ASP A 852 -20.29 -14.60 -29.52
C ASP A 852 -20.23 -14.36 -31.03
N MET A 853 -19.65 -13.25 -31.45
CA MET A 853 -19.46 -12.93 -32.87
C MET A 853 -18.17 -13.56 -33.37
N VAL A 854 -18.31 -14.59 -34.17
CA VAL A 854 -17.21 -15.29 -34.83
C VAL A 854 -17.00 -14.68 -36.21
N VAL A 855 -15.86 -14.02 -36.39
CA VAL A 855 -15.55 -13.34 -37.65
C VAL A 855 -14.70 -14.23 -38.54
N VAL A 856 -15.13 -14.45 -39.76
CA VAL A 856 -14.41 -15.25 -40.75
C VAL A 856 -14.37 -14.54 -42.11
N PRO A 857 -13.38 -14.86 -42.96
CA PRO A 857 -13.40 -14.42 -44.34
C PRO A 857 -14.64 -14.89 -45.06
N ASN A 858 -15.17 -14.08 -45.96
CA ASN A 858 -16.33 -14.44 -46.75
C ASN A 858 -15.93 -15.30 -47.96
N PHE A 859 -15.92 -16.59 -47.78
CA PHE A 859 -15.58 -17.54 -48.88
C PHE A 859 -16.64 -17.64 -49.99
N HIS A 860 -17.82 -16.98 -49.85
CA HIS A 860 -18.80 -16.80 -50.91
C HIS A 860 -18.58 -15.50 -51.70
N SER A 861 -17.71 -14.63 -51.27
CA SER A 861 -17.40 -13.41 -51.99
C SER A 861 -16.75 -13.72 -53.36
N PRO A 862 -17.09 -13.00 -54.43
CA PRO A 862 -16.41 -13.10 -55.70
C PRO A 862 -14.93 -12.74 -55.65
N HIS A 863 -14.49 -12.08 -54.59
CA HIS A 863 -13.12 -11.68 -54.33
C HIS A 863 -12.33 -12.71 -53.50
N TYR A 864 -12.98 -13.85 -53.12
CA TYR A 864 -12.32 -14.94 -52.42
C TYR A 864 -11.28 -15.65 -53.30
N ASP A 865 -10.08 -15.85 -52.75
CA ASP A 865 -8.99 -16.53 -53.43
C ASP A 865 -8.64 -17.84 -52.73
N ARG A 866 -9.02 -18.98 -53.32
CA ARG A 866 -8.81 -20.34 -52.77
C ARG A 866 -7.33 -20.66 -52.48
N ARG A 867 -6.40 -19.93 -53.08
CA ARG A 867 -4.95 -20.11 -52.83
C ARG A 867 -4.58 -19.72 -51.38
N PHE A 868 -5.41 -18.96 -50.70
CA PHE A 868 -5.19 -18.53 -49.33
C PHE A 868 -5.78 -19.51 -48.31
N TRP A 869 -6.49 -20.52 -48.71
CA TRP A 869 -7.24 -21.47 -47.89
C TRP A 869 -6.41 -22.03 -46.73
N THR A 870 -5.18 -22.52 -46.95
CA THR A 870 -4.31 -23.08 -45.90
C THR A 870 -3.96 -22.07 -44.84
N MET A 871 -3.66 -20.82 -45.25
CA MET A 871 -3.32 -19.76 -44.30
C MET A 871 -4.56 -19.25 -43.55
N GLU A 872 -5.71 -19.27 -44.17
CA GLU A 872 -6.99 -18.94 -43.58
C GLU A 872 -7.47 -20.02 -42.63
N LYS A 873 -7.30 -21.28 -42.96
CA LYS A 873 -7.61 -22.42 -42.12
C LYS A 873 -7.02 -22.25 -40.72
N ASN A 874 -5.71 -21.97 -40.61
CA ASN A 874 -5.07 -21.73 -39.31
C ASN A 874 -5.69 -20.56 -38.52
N LEU A 875 -6.09 -19.50 -39.20
CA LEU A 875 -6.75 -18.37 -38.59
C LEU A 875 -8.15 -18.75 -38.08
N VAL A 876 -8.92 -19.45 -38.87
CA VAL A 876 -10.28 -19.93 -38.51
C VAL A 876 -10.22 -21.00 -37.43
N GLU A 877 -9.23 -21.89 -37.46
CA GLU A 877 -8.97 -22.87 -36.40
C GLU A 877 -8.76 -22.21 -35.04
N ASN A 878 -8.02 -21.09 -34.97
CA ASN A 878 -7.84 -20.35 -33.73
C ASN A 878 -9.17 -19.76 -33.21
N GLU A 879 -10.06 -19.31 -34.09
CA GLU A 879 -11.40 -18.89 -33.70
C GLU A 879 -12.24 -20.09 -33.24
N MET A 880 -12.16 -21.22 -33.91
CA MET A 880 -12.88 -22.46 -33.54
C MET A 880 -12.39 -23.02 -32.19
N ARG A 881 -11.12 -22.90 -31.83
CA ARG A 881 -10.63 -23.23 -30.48
C ARG A 881 -11.34 -22.41 -29.39
N ARG A 882 -11.56 -21.13 -29.62
CA ARG A 882 -12.34 -20.30 -28.71
C ARG A 882 -13.79 -20.77 -28.64
N VAL A 883 -14.39 -21.09 -29.78
CA VAL A 883 -15.77 -21.64 -29.86
C VAL A 883 -15.85 -22.97 -29.11
N ALA A 884 -14.88 -23.87 -29.30
CA ALA A 884 -14.80 -25.13 -28.57
C ALA A 884 -14.70 -24.92 -27.05
N ASN A 885 -13.84 -24.00 -26.61
CA ASN A 885 -13.69 -23.67 -25.19
C ASN A 885 -14.96 -23.09 -24.58
N PHE A 886 -15.74 -22.31 -25.29
CA PHE A 886 -17.05 -21.86 -24.83
C PHE A 886 -18.12 -22.95 -24.90
N GLY A 887 -18.08 -23.78 -25.97
CA GLY A 887 -19.11 -24.78 -26.30
C GLY A 887 -19.11 -25.98 -25.37
N TYR A 888 -17.94 -26.50 -24.94
CA TYR A 888 -17.83 -27.79 -24.25
C TYR A 888 -18.60 -27.88 -22.93
N LEU A 889 -18.83 -26.77 -22.24
CA LEU A 889 -19.61 -26.68 -20.99
C LEU A 889 -20.98 -26.01 -21.17
N ALA A 890 -21.34 -25.62 -22.39
CA ALA A 890 -22.61 -24.94 -22.61
C ALA A 890 -23.75 -25.93 -22.49
N SER A 891 -24.81 -25.53 -21.77
CA SER A 891 -26.01 -26.35 -21.57
C SER A 891 -26.71 -26.74 -22.88
N ASN A 892 -26.51 -25.98 -23.96
CA ASN A 892 -27.08 -26.21 -25.29
C ASN A 892 -26.13 -26.84 -26.30
N TYR A 893 -24.94 -27.32 -25.88
CA TYR A 893 -23.98 -27.94 -26.79
C TYR A 893 -24.62 -29.09 -27.60
N TYR A 894 -25.21 -30.07 -26.91
CA TYR A 894 -25.84 -31.24 -27.53
C TYR A 894 -27.14 -30.94 -28.26
N THR A 895 -27.69 -29.74 -28.14
CA THR A 895 -28.90 -29.31 -28.83
C THR A 895 -28.66 -28.50 -30.10
N GLY A 896 -27.42 -28.55 -30.63
CA GLY A 896 -27.06 -27.92 -31.88
C GLY A 896 -26.58 -26.45 -31.74
N ALA A 897 -26.06 -26.02 -30.58
CA ALA A 897 -25.55 -24.67 -30.39
C ALA A 897 -24.50 -24.23 -31.42
N LEU A 898 -23.71 -25.17 -31.92
CA LEU A 898 -22.64 -24.94 -32.88
C LEU A 898 -23.06 -25.14 -34.36
N SER A 899 -24.33 -25.54 -34.65
CA SER A 899 -24.77 -25.79 -36.01
C SER A 899 -24.71 -24.58 -36.95
N MET A 900 -24.73 -23.38 -36.40
CA MET A 900 -24.52 -22.14 -37.16
C MET A 900 -23.13 -22.05 -37.82
N LEU A 901 -22.17 -22.83 -37.37
CA LEU A 901 -20.80 -22.87 -37.85
C LEU A 901 -20.52 -24.05 -38.81
N ASP A 902 -21.51 -24.95 -39.04
CA ASP A 902 -21.32 -26.17 -39.83
C ASP A 902 -20.77 -25.90 -41.24
N GLU A 903 -21.18 -24.79 -41.85
CA GLU A 903 -20.72 -24.40 -43.16
C GLU A 903 -19.24 -24.02 -43.16
N VAL A 904 -18.82 -23.27 -42.17
CA VAL A 904 -17.40 -22.82 -42.00
C VAL A 904 -16.54 -24.01 -41.65
N VAL A 905 -16.99 -24.86 -40.75
CA VAL A 905 -16.29 -26.05 -40.29
C VAL A 905 -16.08 -27.03 -41.46
N ARG A 906 -17.10 -27.24 -42.29
CA ARG A 906 -16.99 -28.08 -43.48
C ARG A 906 -16.07 -27.46 -44.54
N PHE A 907 -16.19 -26.15 -44.79
CA PHE A 907 -15.39 -25.46 -45.79
C PHE A 907 -13.89 -25.52 -45.50
N TYR A 908 -13.52 -25.31 -44.22
CA TYR A 908 -12.10 -25.34 -43.79
C TYR A 908 -11.64 -26.70 -43.28
N GLU A 909 -12.49 -27.75 -43.43
CA GLU A 909 -12.14 -29.10 -42.96
C GLU A 909 -11.65 -29.14 -41.52
N ILE A 910 -12.38 -28.52 -40.62
CA ILE A 910 -12.05 -28.40 -39.18
C ILE A 910 -12.87 -29.46 -38.41
N ASN A 911 -12.21 -30.21 -37.52
CA ASN A 911 -12.91 -31.14 -36.63
C ASN A 911 -13.22 -30.44 -35.29
N LEU A 912 -14.38 -29.77 -35.25
CA LEU A 912 -14.79 -28.99 -34.05
C LEU A 912 -15.08 -29.88 -32.85
N ASP A 913 -15.62 -31.07 -33.05
CA ASP A 913 -15.95 -32.04 -31.99
C ASP A 913 -14.67 -32.58 -31.34
N GLU A 914 -13.63 -32.83 -32.12
CA GLU A 914 -12.29 -33.18 -31.59
C GLU A 914 -11.68 -32.04 -30.79
N MET A 915 -11.85 -30.78 -31.22
CA MET A 915 -11.41 -29.63 -30.46
C MET A 915 -12.14 -29.52 -29.12
N VAL A 916 -13.43 -29.76 -29.09
CA VAL A 916 -14.24 -29.77 -27.86
C VAL A 916 -13.80 -30.88 -26.92
N LEU A 917 -13.56 -32.08 -27.41
CA LEU A 917 -13.07 -33.24 -26.63
C LEU A 917 -11.67 -32.94 -26.04
N ASN A 918 -10.81 -32.27 -26.80
CA ASN A 918 -9.49 -31.86 -26.32
C ASN A 918 -9.58 -30.81 -25.19
N GLU A 919 -10.51 -29.86 -25.30
CA GLU A 919 -10.79 -28.90 -24.20
C GLU A 919 -11.31 -29.59 -22.95
N GLU A 920 -12.21 -30.58 -23.12
CA GLU A 920 -12.72 -31.38 -22.01
C GLU A 920 -11.63 -32.17 -21.30
N ASN A 921 -10.76 -32.84 -22.04
CA ASN A 921 -9.64 -33.61 -21.49
C ASN A 921 -8.58 -32.74 -20.81
N GLN A 922 -8.35 -31.52 -21.27
CA GLN A 922 -7.39 -30.60 -20.66
C GLN A 922 -7.91 -29.93 -19.38
N ASN A 923 -9.21 -29.87 -19.20
CA ASN A 923 -9.87 -29.17 -18.09
C ASN A 923 -10.58 -30.13 -17.09
N SER A 924 -10.56 -31.42 -17.32
CA SER A 924 -10.99 -32.49 -16.40
C SER A 924 -9.87 -32.91 -15.49
#